data_26afc9aa23a987ff55d402ec2d05c379
#
_entry.id   26afc9aa23a987ff55d402ec2d05c379
#
_cell.length_a   1.000
_cell.length_b   1.000
_cell.length_c   1.000
_cell.angle_alpha   90.00
_cell.angle_beta   90.00
_cell.angle_gamma   90.00
#
_symmetry.space_group_name_H-M   'P 1'
#
loop_
_entity.id
_entity.type
_entity.pdbx_description
1 polymer ?
#
loop_
_entity_poly.entity_id
_entity_poly.type
_entity_poly.pdbx_seq_one_letter_code
_entity_poly.pdbx_strand_id
1 'polypeptide(L)'
;MYLLGTILIVSGIAAALLASVSYALVVRGSVTALTYGRLGTRAAFGAVLLVVLMLTTLFLAQRYDVKYVYDYSSSDLEASFRVAAVWAGQPGSFVIWAFWGLIAAQFLIRRTRHAEPYVLCVFMLLQAALLFFMLIRNPFVPFTDPNTGMPATPTDGKGLNELLHNPWMIIHPPILFIGYALLAVPFAFAIGGLWRRDYDGWVRQALPWALGGWAFLGLALLLGGYWAYETLGWGGYWGWDPVENSALVPWLTSTAMIHSMLAQRTHGGFRRGVFTLAILTYVLVFYATFLTRSGVLSSFSVHSFVEEGLKTIMTSFLGIVAVGGVAALIWRWRDIPTRPISENLLSRDSFFVLMILGLLVIAAVVSAGTSMPVISAIPGVGHTLQQFFGAAFELDRGNALDPNAPEFTDGRFGLVGSFYGATVPPLGLVLIALLVVGPLLGWRATNSRRLLRDLRWPALAAVLATCGALFLGAFHALPLAYIGLGTFAAGTNLLMVSRTIKTGWLRIGGYLAHVGLAVLLVGVVGSVGYATPDQQIVVPEGEMISAYGYDFTFNGQSTTPQGKQTLDFTVRRGGDSFEAQPLLYFNPRMGATMATPSIKSELLQDLYISPAEYLPSIDHNIASFGRDDTRSIGPYTITFLGFDASQAHEGEAEVGAKLKVVYQGQETQLTPMIKLKADEPDPAKAFQDLPAALPGGQTIALDNFDPVRRQAIIRVNGLNLPVDPAKAVVTVSIKPGIKLVWLGVIIGVLGGLIALLRRALEGRALPGERRVRLPRGLNGLTRFIGGD
;
A
#
# COMPACT_ATOMS: atom_id res chain seq x y z
N MET A 1 -22.03 -8.32 -24.60
CA MET A 1 -20.70 -8.03 -24.06
C MET A 1 -20.31 -8.92 -22.88
N TYR A 2 -21.19 -9.22 -21.91
CA TYR A 2 -20.90 -10.12 -20.78
C TYR A 2 -20.37 -11.50 -21.23
N LEU A 3 -21.13 -12.13 -22.16
CA LEU A 3 -20.75 -13.41 -22.73
C LEU A 3 -19.40 -13.33 -23.46
N LEU A 4 -19.15 -12.26 -24.23
CA LEU A 4 -17.90 -12.08 -24.97
C LEU A 4 -16.70 -11.99 -24.00
N GLY A 5 -16.83 -11.19 -22.93
CA GLY A 5 -15.78 -11.07 -21.90
C GLY A 5 -15.49 -12.42 -21.24
N THR A 6 -16.54 -13.16 -20.87
CA THR A 6 -16.40 -14.51 -20.29
C THR A 6 -15.77 -15.48 -21.28
N ILE A 7 -16.16 -15.45 -22.55
CA ILE A 7 -15.56 -16.27 -23.62
C ILE A 7 -14.06 -15.96 -23.78
N LEU A 8 -13.67 -14.69 -23.72
CA LEU A 8 -12.25 -14.30 -23.79
C LEU A 8 -11.45 -14.89 -22.62
N ILE A 9 -12.00 -14.85 -21.40
CA ILE A 9 -11.34 -15.44 -20.23
C ILE A 9 -11.20 -16.96 -20.40
N VAL A 10 -12.28 -17.65 -20.76
CA VAL A 10 -12.28 -19.11 -20.99
C VAL A 10 -11.32 -19.49 -22.12
N SER A 11 -11.31 -18.72 -23.21
CA SER A 11 -10.38 -18.91 -24.32
C SER A 11 -8.92 -18.72 -23.88
N GLY A 12 -8.66 -17.73 -23.00
CA GLY A 12 -7.35 -17.52 -22.40
C GLY A 12 -6.90 -18.71 -21.54
N ILE A 13 -7.80 -19.28 -20.73
CA ILE A 13 -7.53 -20.49 -19.94
C ILE A 13 -7.22 -21.67 -20.86
N ALA A 14 -8.09 -21.93 -21.85
CA ALA A 14 -7.91 -23.02 -22.80
C ALA A 14 -6.58 -22.90 -23.55
N ALA A 15 -6.23 -21.69 -24.02
CA ALA A 15 -4.98 -21.42 -24.71
C ALA A 15 -3.76 -21.60 -23.79
N ALA A 16 -3.84 -21.20 -22.52
CA ALA A 16 -2.75 -21.39 -21.57
C ALA A 16 -2.54 -22.87 -21.22
N LEU A 17 -3.62 -23.62 -21.04
CA LEU A 17 -3.58 -25.08 -20.83
C LEU A 17 -3.05 -25.81 -22.06
N LEU A 18 -3.53 -25.44 -23.27
CA LEU A 18 -3.02 -25.98 -24.54
C LEU A 18 -1.52 -25.72 -24.66
N ALA A 19 -1.06 -24.53 -24.31
CA ALA A 19 0.37 -24.20 -24.32
C ALA A 19 1.14 -25.10 -23.34
N SER A 20 0.67 -25.22 -22.09
CA SER A 20 1.33 -26.03 -21.07
C SER A 20 1.42 -27.50 -21.49
N VAL A 21 0.32 -28.10 -21.95
CA VAL A 21 0.28 -29.48 -22.45
C VAL A 21 1.19 -29.67 -23.68
N SER A 22 1.13 -28.73 -24.63
CA SER A 22 1.98 -28.78 -25.82
C SER A 22 3.47 -28.75 -25.46
N TYR A 23 3.88 -27.88 -24.52
CA TYR A 23 5.26 -27.87 -24.02
C TYR A 23 5.64 -29.16 -23.29
N ALA A 24 4.72 -29.75 -22.54
CA ALA A 24 4.95 -31.08 -21.93
C ALA A 24 5.16 -32.18 -23.00
N LEU A 25 4.42 -32.13 -24.11
CA LEU A 25 4.61 -33.04 -25.25
C LEU A 25 5.95 -32.83 -25.96
N VAL A 26 6.42 -31.58 -26.06
CA VAL A 26 7.80 -31.29 -26.57
C VAL A 26 8.85 -31.98 -25.70
N VAL A 27 8.71 -31.91 -24.37
CA VAL A 27 9.62 -32.60 -23.43
C VAL A 27 9.62 -34.11 -23.67
N ARG A 28 8.51 -34.69 -24.14
CA ARG A 28 8.36 -36.10 -24.50
C ARG A 28 8.81 -36.44 -25.93
N GLY A 29 9.33 -35.45 -26.68
CA GLY A 29 9.93 -35.66 -28.02
C GLY A 29 9.08 -35.17 -29.20
N SER A 30 7.90 -34.60 -28.98
CA SER A 30 7.08 -34.10 -30.11
C SER A 30 7.54 -32.73 -30.59
N VAL A 31 8.21 -32.68 -31.75
CA VAL A 31 8.70 -31.40 -32.32
C VAL A 31 7.56 -30.49 -32.78
N THR A 32 6.49 -31.05 -33.34
CA THR A 32 5.32 -30.30 -33.81
C THR A 32 4.58 -29.59 -32.70
N ALA A 33 4.59 -30.15 -31.47
CA ALA A 33 3.95 -29.56 -30.32
C ALA A 33 4.58 -28.22 -29.92
N LEU A 34 5.82 -27.92 -30.28
CA LEU A 34 6.44 -26.61 -29.98
C LEU A 34 5.70 -25.45 -30.65
N THR A 35 5.23 -25.64 -31.87
CA THR A 35 4.44 -24.63 -32.60
C THR A 35 3.12 -24.36 -31.87
N TYR A 36 2.43 -25.41 -31.43
CA TYR A 36 1.18 -25.28 -30.67
C TYR A 36 1.40 -24.67 -29.31
N GLY A 37 2.49 -25.00 -28.61
CA GLY A 37 2.88 -24.38 -27.35
C GLY A 37 3.07 -22.88 -27.48
N ARG A 38 3.83 -22.44 -28.49
CA ARG A 38 4.03 -21.01 -28.80
C ARG A 38 2.74 -20.32 -29.26
N LEU A 39 1.92 -20.97 -30.07
CA LEU A 39 0.64 -20.44 -30.54
C LEU A 39 -0.32 -20.26 -29.34
N GLY A 40 -0.46 -21.27 -28.48
CA GLY A 40 -1.26 -21.18 -27.28
C GLY A 40 -0.81 -20.06 -26.33
N THR A 41 0.51 -19.89 -26.14
CA THR A 41 1.04 -18.78 -25.32
C THR A 41 0.68 -17.40 -25.90
N ARG A 42 0.76 -17.23 -27.24
CA ARG A 42 0.37 -15.99 -27.92
C ARG A 42 -1.14 -15.78 -27.89
N ALA A 43 -1.92 -16.84 -28.07
CA ALA A 43 -3.39 -16.77 -28.00
C ALA A 43 -3.88 -16.39 -26.60
N ALA A 44 -3.29 -16.95 -25.54
CA ALA A 44 -3.59 -16.56 -24.17
C ALA A 44 -3.27 -15.08 -23.92
N PHE A 45 -2.13 -14.59 -24.41
CA PHE A 45 -1.79 -13.16 -24.34
C PHE A 45 -2.80 -12.29 -25.09
N GLY A 46 -3.16 -12.67 -26.33
CA GLY A 46 -4.16 -11.96 -27.14
C GLY A 46 -5.52 -11.89 -26.45
N ALA A 47 -5.98 -13.01 -25.87
CA ALA A 47 -7.24 -13.06 -25.14
C ALA A 47 -7.24 -12.11 -23.92
N VAL A 48 -6.19 -12.12 -23.10
CA VAL A 48 -6.09 -11.25 -21.92
C VAL A 48 -5.90 -9.78 -22.33
N LEU A 49 -5.17 -9.50 -23.38
CA LEU A 49 -5.06 -8.13 -23.92
C LEU A 49 -6.45 -7.60 -24.32
N LEU A 50 -7.27 -8.41 -25.00
CA LEU A 50 -8.63 -8.04 -25.33
C LEU A 50 -9.51 -7.85 -24.09
N VAL A 51 -9.34 -8.67 -23.04
CA VAL A 51 -10.00 -8.48 -21.75
C VAL A 51 -9.64 -7.12 -21.13
N VAL A 52 -8.35 -6.77 -21.09
CA VAL A 52 -7.88 -5.48 -20.57
C VAL A 52 -8.48 -4.32 -21.37
N LEU A 53 -8.41 -4.38 -22.70
CA LEU A 53 -8.95 -3.32 -23.57
C LEU A 53 -10.46 -3.18 -23.43
N MET A 54 -11.18 -4.30 -23.41
CA MET A 54 -12.63 -4.32 -23.24
C MET A 54 -13.03 -3.73 -21.88
N LEU A 55 -12.36 -4.13 -20.80
CA LEU A 55 -12.66 -3.66 -19.45
C LEU A 55 -12.36 -2.16 -19.34
N THR A 56 -11.22 -1.69 -19.87
CA THR A 56 -10.87 -0.26 -19.90
C THR A 56 -11.93 0.55 -20.68
N THR A 57 -12.40 0.02 -21.80
CA THR A 57 -13.47 0.67 -22.59
C THR A 57 -14.77 0.77 -21.81
N LEU A 58 -15.15 -0.28 -21.07
CA LEU A 58 -16.37 -0.29 -20.24
C LEU A 58 -16.31 0.73 -19.11
N PHE A 59 -15.17 0.89 -18.45
CA PHE A 59 -14.96 1.92 -17.42
C PHE A 59 -14.99 3.34 -18.01
N LEU A 60 -14.32 3.57 -19.12
CA LEU A 60 -14.33 4.88 -19.79
C LEU A 60 -15.72 5.25 -20.32
N ALA A 61 -16.49 4.27 -20.82
CA ALA A 61 -17.85 4.45 -21.31
C ALA A 61 -18.91 4.40 -20.19
N GLN A 62 -18.49 4.28 -18.92
CA GLN A 62 -19.38 4.30 -17.73
C GLN A 62 -20.56 3.30 -17.85
N ARG A 63 -20.28 2.06 -18.29
CA ARG A 63 -21.28 1.01 -18.50
C ARG A 63 -21.66 0.39 -17.13
N TYR A 64 -22.52 1.10 -16.38
CA TYR A 64 -23.00 0.68 -15.06
C TYR A 64 -23.92 -0.56 -15.08
N ASP A 65 -24.36 -1.01 -16.24
CA ASP A 65 -24.96 -2.32 -16.43
C ASP A 65 -23.98 -3.50 -16.15
N VAL A 66 -22.66 -3.23 -16.15
CA VAL A 66 -21.63 -4.17 -15.68
C VAL A 66 -21.38 -3.95 -14.19
N LYS A 67 -21.61 -4.98 -13.37
CA LYS A 67 -21.48 -4.88 -11.89
C LYS A 67 -20.14 -4.32 -11.45
N TYR A 68 -19.04 -4.75 -12.08
CA TYR A 68 -17.70 -4.29 -11.71
C TYR A 68 -17.48 -2.79 -11.99
N VAL A 69 -18.04 -2.29 -13.12
CA VAL A 69 -18.00 -0.85 -13.43
C VAL A 69 -18.87 -0.05 -12.45
N TYR A 70 -20.05 -0.57 -12.13
CA TYR A 70 -20.95 0.03 -11.15
C TYR A 70 -20.28 0.14 -9.75
N ASP A 71 -19.63 -0.92 -9.29
CA ASP A 71 -19.05 -0.97 -7.95
C ASP A 71 -17.80 -0.06 -7.79
N TYR A 72 -17.08 0.28 -8.88
CA TYR A 72 -15.78 0.98 -8.83
C TYR A 72 -15.70 2.26 -9.68
N SER A 73 -16.82 2.77 -10.21
CA SER A 73 -16.85 3.98 -11.01
C SER A 73 -18.12 4.78 -10.74
N SER A 74 -18.10 6.07 -11.11
CA SER A 74 -19.22 6.99 -11.04
C SER A 74 -19.11 8.06 -12.14
N SER A 75 -20.19 8.84 -12.36
CA SER A 75 -20.25 9.86 -13.41
C SER A 75 -19.27 11.02 -13.15
N ASP A 76 -19.04 11.35 -11.89
CA ASP A 76 -18.12 12.42 -11.43
C ASP A 76 -16.65 11.99 -11.36
N LEU A 77 -16.34 10.69 -11.53
CA LEU A 77 -14.97 10.19 -11.46
C LEU A 77 -14.14 10.63 -12.69
N GLU A 78 -12.96 11.20 -12.46
CA GLU A 78 -12.04 11.60 -13.52
C GLU A 78 -11.59 10.42 -14.39
N ALA A 79 -11.30 10.67 -15.69
CA ALA A 79 -10.94 9.61 -16.63
C ALA A 79 -9.69 8.82 -16.22
N SER A 80 -8.70 9.46 -15.59
CA SER A 80 -7.50 8.82 -15.05
C SER A 80 -7.83 7.77 -14.00
N PHE A 81 -8.73 8.08 -13.08
CA PHE A 81 -9.21 7.16 -12.04
C PHE A 81 -10.18 6.11 -12.58
N ARG A 82 -10.95 6.40 -13.65
CA ARG A 82 -11.73 5.36 -14.34
C ARG A 82 -10.82 4.30 -14.95
N VAL A 83 -9.68 4.68 -15.52
CA VAL A 83 -8.67 3.72 -16.00
C VAL A 83 -8.06 2.96 -14.83
N ALA A 84 -7.72 3.63 -13.72
CA ALA A 84 -7.19 2.99 -12.51
C ALA A 84 -8.20 2.01 -11.88
N ALA A 85 -9.48 2.30 -11.96
CA ALA A 85 -10.56 1.42 -11.47
C ALA A 85 -10.54 0.02 -12.12
N VAL A 86 -9.96 -0.11 -13.32
CA VAL A 86 -9.76 -1.43 -13.97
C VAL A 86 -9.02 -2.41 -13.07
N TRP A 87 -8.09 -1.96 -12.24
CA TRP A 87 -7.31 -2.79 -11.31
C TRP A 87 -7.56 -2.51 -9.84
N ALA A 88 -8.47 -1.60 -9.50
CA ALA A 88 -8.75 -1.24 -8.11
C ALA A 88 -9.45 -2.36 -7.32
N GLY A 89 -10.28 -3.15 -7.98
CA GLY A 89 -11.02 -4.25 -7.35
C GLY A 89 -10.34 -5.61 -7.52
N GLN A 90 -10.89 -6.60 -6.81
CA GLN A 90 -10.37 -7.96 -6.80
C GLN A 90 -10.34 -8.59 -8.21
N PRO A 91 -11.42 -8.51 -9.05
CA PRO A 91 -11.41 -9.08 -10.41
C PRO A 91 -10.31 -8.49 -11.28
N GLY A 92 -10.20 -7.16 -11.34
CA GLY A 92 -9.23 -6.44 -12.16
C GLY A 92 -7.79 -6.65 -11.72
N SER A 93 -7.55 -6.90 -10.43
CA SER A 93 -6.22 -7.23 -9.93
C SER A 93 -5.69 -8.55 -10.50
N PHE A 94 -6.54 -9.57 -10.73
CA PHE A 94 -6.14 -10.79 -11.43
C PHE A 94 -5.91 -10.54 -12.93
N VAL A 95 -6.71 -9.67 -13.54
CA VAL A 95 -6.55 -9.28 -14.96
C VAL A 95 -5.16 -8.69 -15.20
N ILE A 96 -4.77 -7.69 -14.41
CA ILE A 96 -3.50 -6.99 -14.61
C ILE A 96 -2.30 -7.87 -14.25
N TRP A 97 -2.41 -8.76 -13.25
CA TRP A 97 -1.37 -9.71 -12.92
C TRP A 97 -1.15 -10.73 -14.04
N ALA A 98 -2.23 -11.36 -14.56
CA ALA A 98 -2.15 -12.27 -15.70
C ALA A 98 -1.60 -11.57 -16.96
N PHE A 99 -1.99 -10.32 -17.21
CA PHE A 99 -1.49 -9.52 -18.32
C PHE A 99 0.05 -9.37 -18.28
N TRP A 100 0.60 -8.95 -17.12
CA TRP A 100 2.06 -8.85 -16.96
C TRP A 100 2.76 -10.20 -17.05
N GLY A 101 2.17 -11.25 -16.50
CA GLY A 101 2.67 -12.61 -16.63
C GLY A 101 2.74 -13.06 -18.09
N LEU A 102 1.71 -12.82 -18.87
CA LEU A 102 1.67 -13.19 -20.29
C LEU A 102 2.59 -12.34 -21.17
N ILE A 103 2.83 -11.07 -20.80
CA ILE A 103 3.92 -10.28 -21.38
C ILE A 103 5.26 -10.94 -21.10
N ALA A 104 5.55 -11.34 -19.86
CA ALA A 104 6.78 -12.06 -19.53
C ALA A 104 6.92 -13.35 -20.34
N ALA A 105 5.81 -14.10 -20.56
CA ALA A 105 5.80 -15.30 -21.39
C ALA A 105 6.25 -15.05 -22.83
N GLN A 106 5.87 -13.91 -23.45
CA GLN A 106 6.33 -13.56 -24.82
C GLN A 106 7.85 -13.37 -24.88
N PHE A 107 8.44 -12.78 -23.82
CA PHE A 107 9.90 -12.68 -23.73
C PHE A 107 10.58 -14.01 -23.44
N LEU A 108 9.95 -14.89 -22.67
CA LEU A 108 10.47 -16.24 -22.37
C LEU A 108 10.58 -17.09 -23.65
N ILE A 109 9.59 -17.09 -24.54
CA ILE A 109 9.64 -17.78 -25.85
C ILE A 109 10.93 -17.43 -26.62
N ARG A 110 11.35 -16.15 -26.58
CA ARG A 110 12.51 -15.67 -27.35
C ARG A 110 13.85 -15.93 -26.66
N ARG A 111 13.86 -16.19 -25.34
CA ARG A 111 15.09 -16.15 -24.53
C ARG A 111 15.47 -17.45 -23.85
N THR A 112 14.55 -18.40 -23.66
CA THR A 112 14.80 -19.63 -22.89
C THR A 112 15.45 -20.75 -23.68
N ARG A 113 15.47 -20.67 -25.01
CA ARG A 113 16.13 -21.65 -25.90
C ARG A 113 15.74 -23.10 -25.55
N HIS A 114 16.71 -23.98 -25.25
CA HIS A 114 16.48 -25.37 -24.89
C HIS A 114 15.72 -25.58 -23.58
N ALA A 115 15.64 -24.58 -22.71
CA ALA A 115 14.83 -24.64 -21.50
C ALA A 115 13.36 -24.26 -21.74
N GLU A 116 13.03 -23.71 -22.91
CA GLU A 116 11.69 -23.20 -23.26
C GLU A 116 10.57 -24.18 -22.88
N PRO A 117 10.58 -25.46 -23.31
CA PRO A 117 9.47 -26.35 -23.04
C PRO A 117 9.24 -26.59 -21.55
N TYR A 118 10.31 -26.73 -20.79
CA TYR A 118 10.24 -27.00 -19.34
C TYR A 118 9.73 -25.80 -18.56
N VAL A 119 10.27 -24.61 -18.87
CA VAL A 119 9.93 -23.37 -18.18
C VAL A 119 8.52 -22.93 -18.53
N LEU A 120 8.16 -22.91 -19.81
CA LEU A 120 6.84 -22.44 -20.24
C LEU A 120 5.74 -23.46 -19.94
N CYS A 121 6.02 -24.75 -19.87
CA CYS A 121 5.05 -25.72 -19.35
C CYS A 121 4.56 -25.31 -17.96
N VAL A 122 5.49 -25.08 -17.03
CA VAL A 122 5.17 -24.68 -15.65
C VAL A 122 4.57 -23.27 -15.62
N PHE A 123 5.19 -22.31 -16.31
CA PHE A 123 4.76 -20.92 -16.27
C PHE A 123 3.34 -20.72 -16.83
N MET A 124 3.00 -21.39 -17.93
CA MET A 124 1.65 -21.30 -18.52
C MET A 124 0.59 -21.98 -17.67
N LEU A 125 0.96 -23.02 -16.88
CA LEU A 125 0.06 -23.61 -15.91
C LEU A 125 -0.27 -22.61 -14.78
N LEU A 126 0.72 -21.84 -14.30
CA LEU A 126 0.48 -20.76 -13.33
C LEU A 126 -0.42 -19.66 -13.93
N GLN A 127 -0.22 -19.31 -15.21
CA GLN A 127 -1.10 -18.34 -15.88
C GLN A 127 -2.54 -18.87 -16.03
N ALA A 128 -2.71 -20.14 -16.38
CA ALA A 128 -4.03 -20.76 -16.43
C ALA A 128 -4.76 -20.70 -15.09
N ALA A 129 -4.04 -20.89 -13.99
CA ALA A 129 -4.62 -20.76 -12.64
C ALA A 129 -5.02 -19.32 -12.31
N LEU A 130 -4.21 -18.31 -12.66
CA LEU A 130 -4.59 -16.89 -12.49
C LEU A 130 -5.84 -16.54 -13.30
N LEU A 131 -5.94 -17.02 -14.54
CA LEU A 131 -7.12 -16.84 -15.38
C LEU A 131 -8.33 -17.58 -14.82
N PHE A 132 -8.13 -18.70 -14.15
CA PHE A 132 -9.21 -19.41 -13.48
C PHE A 132 -9.74 -18.63 -12.27
N PHE A 133 -8.89 -18.00 -11.45
CA PHE A 133 -9.35 -17.06 -10.41
C PHE A 133 -10.10 -15.88 -10.99
N MET A 134 -9.63 -15.34 -12.12
CA MET A 134 -10.34 -14.29 -12.86
C MET A 134 -11.73 -14.76 -13.35
N LEU A 135 -11.87 -16.02 -13.78
CA LEU A 135 -13.16 -16.59 -14.18
C LEU A 135 -14.12 -16.70 -13.01
N ILE A 136 -13.65 -17.12 -11.84
CA ILE A 136 -14.47 -17.19 -10.61
C ILE A 136 -14.91 -15.79 -10.19
N ARG A 137 -14.02 -14.81 -10.27
CA ARG A 137 -14.28 -13.39 -10.04
C ARG A 137 -14.42 -12.65 -11.36
N ASN A 138 -15.42 -13.06 -12.14
CA ASN A 138 -15.61 -12.57 -13.49
C ASN A 138 -15.97 -11.07 -13.49
N PRO A 139 -15.15 -10.20 -14.08
CA PRO A 139 -15.44 -8.76 -14.12
C PRO A 139 -16.57 -8.38 -15.08
N PHE A 140 -17.08 -9.32 -15.86
CA PHE A 140 -18.13 -9.10 -16.86
C PHE A 140 -19.51 -9.61 -16.41
N VAL A 141 -19.78 -9.66 -15.12
CA VAL A 141 -21.09 -10.02 -14.58
C VAL A 141 -22.05 -8.82 -14.74
N PRO A 142 -23.30 -9.03 -15.21
CA PRO A 142 -24.28 -7.97 -15.27
C PRO A 142 -24.63 -7.45 -13.87
N PHE A 143 -24.95 -6.16 -13.77
CA PHE A 143 -25.54 -5.61 -12.56
C PHE A 143 -26.96 -6.17 -12.39
N THR A 144 -27.25 -6.61 -11.18
CA THR A 144 -28.57 -7.12 -10.79
C THR A 144 -29.11 -6.22 -9.69
N ASP A 145 -30.30 -5.67 -9.87
CA ASP A 145 -30.97 -4.85 -8.88
C ASP A 145 -31.23 -5.68 -7.60
N PRO A 146 -30.76 -5.26 -6.44
CA PRO A 146 -30.92 -5.98 -5.18
C PRO A 146 -32.40 -6.20 -4.78
N ASN A 147 -33.31 -5.31 -5.22
CA ASN A 147 -34.71 -5.36 -4.84
C ASN A 147 -35.52 -6.30 -5.73
N THR A 148 -35.20 -6.36 -7.03
CA THR A 148 -35.94 -7.14 -8.00
C THR A 148 -35.28 -8.45 -8.40
N GLY A 149 -33.99 -8.59 -8.16
CA GLY A 149 -33.15 -9.72 -8.62
C GLY A 149 -32.99 -9.76 -10.14
N MET A 150 -33.40 -8.72 -10.87
CA MET A 150 -33.27 -8.67 -12.33
C MET A 150 -32.09 -7.83 -12.81
N PRO A 151 -31.54 -8.14 -14.00
CA PRO A 151 -30.54 -7.27 -14.62
C PRO A 151 -31.10 -5.86 -14.82
N ALA A 152 -30.33 -4.85 -14.40
CA ALA A 152 -30.72 -3.44 -14.52
C ALA A 152 -29.53 -2.58 -14.97
N THR A 153 -29.81 -1.36 -15.40
CA THR A 153 -28.82 -0.35 -15.70
C THR A 153 -29.02 0.85 -14.78
N PRO A 154 -28.23 0.96 -13.71
CA PRO A 154 -28.26 2.12 -12.82
C PRO A 154 -27.92 3.41 -13.57
N THR A 155 -28.47 4.53 -13.10
CA THR A 155 -28.18 5.87 -13.67
C THR A 155 -26.77 6.34 -13.33
N ASP A 156 -26.20 5.88 -12.21
CA ASP A 156 -24.83 6.16 -11.79
C ASP A 156 -24.25 4.96 -11.04
N GLY A 157 -22.92 4.93 -10.89
CA GLY A 157 -22.21 3.91 -10.10
C GLY A 157 -21.98 4.32 -8.66
N LYS A 158 -21.48 3.37 -7.83
CA LYS A 158 -21.13 3.60 -6.42
C LYS A 158 -19.92 4.53 -6.25
N GLY A 159 -19.08 4.65 -7.29
CA GLY A 159 -17.81 5.38 -7.24
C GLY A 159 -16.64 4.54 -6.73
N LEU A 160 -15.45 5.07 -6.96
CA LEU A 160 -14.22 4.54 -6.41
C LEU A 160 -14.10 4.96 -4.94
N ASN A 161 -13.53 4.10 -4.10
CA ASN A 161 -13.23 4.45 -2.71
C ASN A 161 -12.34 5.71 -2.66
N GLU A 162 -12.71 6.68 -1.84
CA GLU A 162 -12.02 7.98 -1.73
C GLU A 162 -10.54 7.87 -1.38
N LEU A 163 -10.15 6.89 -0.57
CA LEU A 163 -8.74 6.60 -0.27
C LEU A 163 -7.92 6.24 -1.52
N LEU A 164 -8.60 5.80 -2.58
CA LEU A 164 -7.98 5.47 -3.87
C LEU A 164 -7.94 6.66 -4.84
N HIS A 165 -8.51 7.83 -4.48
CA HIS A 165 -8.43 9.06 -5.27
C HIS A 165 -7.07 9.76 -5.09
N ASN A 166 -6.00 9.01 -5.35
CA ASN A 166 -4.62 9.50 -5.25
C ASN A 166 -3.83 9.04 -6.49
N PRO A 167 -2.97 9.89 -7.09
CA PRO A 167 -2.18 9.53 -8.27
C PRO A 167 -1.35 8.25 -8.11
N TRP A 168 -0.89 7.94 -6.90
CA TRP A 168 -0.11 6.73 -6.61
C TRP A 168 -0.91 5.46 -6.79
N MET A 169 -2.24 5.50 -6.60
CA MET A 169 -3.13 4.38 -6.88
C MET A 169 -3.16 4.02 -8.38
N ILE A 170 -2.90 4.97 -9.28
CA ILE A 170 -2.87 4.70 -10.72
C ILE A 170 -1.69 3.80 -11.07
N ILE A 171 -0.52 4.01 -10.43
CA ILE A 171 0.74 3.36 -10.82
C ILE A 171 1.21 2.26 -9.86
N HIS A 172 0.90 2.34 -8.56
CA HIS A 172 1.37 1.38 -7.55
C HIS A 172 0.92 -0.06 -7.82
N PRO A 173 -0.38 -0.38 -8.00
CA PRO A 173 -0.82 -1.76 -8.18
C PRO A 173 -0.28 -2.41 -9.47
N PRO A 174 -0.27 -1.76 -10.65
CA PRO A 174 0.36 -2.32 -11.82
C PRO A 174 1.84 -2.66 -11.62
N ILE A 175 2.62 -1.82 -10.93
CA ILE A 175 4.04 -2.05 -10.63
C ILE A 175 4.21 -3.23 -9.67
N LEU A 176 3.35 -3.37 -8.67
CA LEU A 176 3.31 -4.52 -7.77
C LEU A 176 3.15 -5.84 -8.55
N PHE A 177 2.18 -5.87 -9.48
CA PHE A 177 1.91 -7.05 -10.27
C PHE A 177 3.00 -7.36 -11.29
N ILE A 178 3.76 -6.37 -11.80
CA ILE A 178 5.00 -6.63 -12.54
C ILE A 178 5.97 -7.41 -11.64
N GLY A 179 6.18 -6.95 -10.40
CA GLY A 179 7.03 -7.63 -9.42
C GLY A 179 6.64 -9.09 -9.22
N TYR A 180 5.37 -9.35 -8.94
CA TYR A 180 4.82 -10.69 -8.72
C TYR A 180 4.92 -11.59 -9.97
N ALA A 181 4.59 -11.06 -11.14
CA ALA A 181 4.69 -11.79 -12.40
C ALA A 181 6.13 -12.19 -12.73
N LEU A 182 7.09 -11.30 -12.50
CA LEU A 182 8.51 -11.57 -12.74
C LEU A 182 9.11 -12.55 -11.73
N LEU A 183 8.65 -12.58 -10.46
CA LEU A 183 9.10 -13.53 -9.45
C LEU A 183 8.55 -14.95 -9.68
N ALA A 184 7.47 -15.13 -10.46
CA ALA A 184 7.02 -16.44 -10.92
C ALA A 184 8.01 -17.11 -11.90
N VAL A 185 8.80 -16.31 -12.62
CA VAL A 185 9.74 -16.81 -13.63
C VAL A 185 10.89 -17.62 -13.01
N PRO A 186 11.62 -17.15 -11.96
CA PRO A 186 12.61 -17.99 -11.27
C PRO A 186 12.05 -19.30 -10.72
N PHE A 187 10.82 -19.31 -10.23
CA PHE A 187 10.13 -20.54 -9.84
C PHE A 187 10.00 -21.52 -11.01
N ALA A 188 9.48 -21.05 -12.16
CA ALA A 188 9.31 -21.87 -13.35
C ALA A 188 10.65 -22.40 -13.85
N PHE A 189 11.73 -21.60 -13.80
CA PHE A 189 13.08 -22.02 -14.11
C PHE A 189 13.62 -23.07 -13.11
N ALA A 190 13.33 -22.92 -11.82
CA ALA A 190 13.74 -23.88 -10.80
C ALA A 190 13.07 -25.23 -11.03
N ILE A 191 11.77 -25.27 -11.21
CA ILE A 191 11.04 -26.52 -11.50
C ILE A 191 11.51 -27.14 -12.83
N GLY A 192 11.67 -26.32 -13.89
CA GLY A 192 12.20 -26.76 -15.17
C GLY A 192 13.63 -27.27 -15.08
N GLY A 193 14.48 -26.64 -14.27
CA GLY A 193 15.86 -27.08 -13.97
C GLY A 193 15.93 -28.42 -13.24
N LEU A 194 15.08 -28.62 -12.21
CA LEU A 194 14.93 -29.91 -11.52
C LEU A 194 14.45 -31.03 -12.48
N TRP A 195 13.46 -30.71 -13.31
CA TRP A 195 12.94 -31.66 -14.29
C TRP A 195 14.02 -32.09 -15.29
N ARG A 196 14.75 -31.10 -15.81
CA ARG A 196 15.79 -31.27 -16.85
C ARG A 196 17.14 -31.75 -16.31
N ARG A 197 17.34 -31.80 -14.98
CA ARG A 197 18.64 -32.02 -14.29
C ARG A 197 19.69 -30.95 -14.64
N ASP A 198 19.25 -29.72 -14.94
CA ASP A 198 20.12 -28.57 -15.14
C ASP A 198 20.27 -27.81 -13.81
N TYR A 199 21.31 -28.14 -13.05
CA TYR A 199 21.51 -27.57 -11.71
C TYR A 199 22.29 -26.24 -11.68
N ASP A 200 22.86 -25.82 -12.80
CA ASP A 200 23.66 -24.60 -12.90
C ASP A 200 23.20 -23.61 -13.98
N GLY A 201 22.86 -24.10 -15.18
CA GLY A 201 22.58 -23.29 -16.36
C GLY A 201 21.33 -22.40 -16.21
N TRP A 202 20.31 -22.91 -15.52
CA TRP A 202 19.04 -22.21 -15.33
C TRP A 202 19.21 -20.89 -14.54
N VAL A 203 20.15 -20.84 -13.57
CA VAL A 203 20.40 -19.65 -12.75
C VAL A 203 20.83 -18.46 -13.58
N ARG A 204 21.63 -18.71 -14.63
CA ARG A 204 22.06 -17.64 -15.53
C ARG A 204 20.90 -17.00 -16.27
N GLN A 205 19.89 -17.79 -16.63
CA GLN A 205 18.71 -17.35 -17.35
C GLN A 205 17.67 -16.73 -16.42
N ALA A 206 17.52 -17.25 -15.20
CA ALA A 206 16.56 -16.80 -14.21
C ALA A 206 16.97 -15.50 -13.49
N LEU A 207 18.28 -15.26 -13.28
CA LEU A 207 18.77 -14.12 -12.49
C LEU A 207 18.30 -12.75 -12.99
N PRO A 208 18.24 -12.43 -14.30
CA PRO A 208 17.67 -11.15 -14.74
C PRO A 208 16.20 -10.97 -14.31
N TRP A 209 15.41 -12.03 -14.35
CA TRP A 209 13.99 -12.01 -13.94
C TRP A 209 13.84 -11.84 -12.44
N ALA A 210 14.69 -12.51 -11.64
CA ALA A 210 14.75 -12.32 -10.20
C ALA A 210 15.08 -10.88 -9.83
N LEU A 211 16.09 -10.27 -10.49
CA LEU A 211 16.46 -8.86 -10.29
C LEU A 211 15.34 -7.91 -10.71
N GLY A 212 14.66 -8.20 -11.82
CA GLY A 212 13.49 -7.42 -12.26
C GLY A 212 12.36 -7.49 -11.24
N GLY A 213 11.98 -8.70 -10.83
CA GLY A 213 10.93 -8.90 -9.84
C GLY A 213 11.24 -8.20 -8.51
N TRP A 214 12.48 -8.32 -8.04
CA TRP A 214 12.95 -7.63 -6.84
C TRP A 214 12.87 -6.10 -6.96
N ALA A 215 13.33 -5.53 -8.08
CA ALA A 215 13.36 -4.08 -8.28
C ALA A 215 11.94 -3.50 -8.41
N PHE A 216 11.04 -4.15 -9.17
CA PHE A 216 9.66 -3.70 -9.31
C PHE A 216 8.85 -3.88 -8.02
N LEU A 217 9.06 -4.98 -7.30
CA LEU A 217 8.42 -5.18 -6.00
C LEU A 217 8.91 -4.16 -4.96
N GLY A 218 10.22 -3.87 -4.92
CA GLY A 218 10.78 -2.83 -4.07
C GLY A 218 10.26 -1.42 -4.42
N LEU A 219 10.10 -1.12 -5.70
CA LEU A 219 9.47 0.12 -6.16
C LEU A 219 8.00 0.18 -5.75
N ALA A 220 7.28 -0.93 -5.84
CA ALA A 220 5.88 -1.00 -5.41
C ALA A 220 5.74 -0.74 -3.90
N LEU A 221 6.61 -1.34 -3.08
CA LEU A 221 6.63 -1.07 -1.63
C LEU A 221 6.86 0.42 -1.32
N LEU A 222 7.76 1.09 -2.07
CA LEU A 222 7.95 2.54 -1.96
C LEU A 222 6.68 3.32 -2.28
N LEU A 223 6.08 3.02 -3.46
CA LEU A 223 4.90 3.77 -3.94
C LEU A 223 3.68 3.55 -3.04
N GLY A 224 3.51 2.34 -2.50
CA GLY A 224 2.47 2.05 -1.51
C GLY A 224 2.69 2.78 -0.20
N GLY A 225 3.93 2.80 0.30
CA GLY A 225 4.28 3.55 1.50
C GLY A 225 4.12 5.07 1.32
N TYR A 226 4.47 5.60 0.15
CA TYR A 226 4.28 7.01 -0.14
C TYR A 226 2.79 7.38 -0.26
N TRP A 227 1.99 6.51 -0.89
CA TRP A 227 0.54 6.65 -0.92
C TRP A 227 -0.08 6.62 0.49
N ALA A 228 0.32 5.68 1.34
CA ALA A 228 -0.12 5.63 2.73
C ALA A 228 0.22 6.92 3.50
N TYR A 229 1.44 7.45 3.29
CA TYR A 229 1.92 8.66 3.93
C TYR A 229 1.10 9.91 3.57
N GLU A 230 0.67 10.03 2.30
CA GLU A 230 -0.12 11.18 1.83
C GLU A 230 -1.63 11.04 2.11
N THR A 231 -2.15 9.81 2.22
CA THR A 231 -3.60 9.60 2.19
C THR A 231 -4.16 9.20 3.54
N LEU A 232 -3.40 8.41 4.33
CA LEU A 232 -3.89 7.83 5.56
C LEU A 232 -3.48 8.69 6.75
N GLY A 233 -4.45 9.08 7.56
CA GLY A 233 -4.28 10.03 8.66
C GLY A 233 -3.45 9.56 9.85
N TRP A 234 -2.91 8.32 9.84
CA TRP A 234 -2.12 7.77 10.97
C TRP A 234 -0.66 8.25 11.07
N GLY A 235 -0.23 9.17 10.21
CA GLY A 235 1.08 9.84 10.36
C GLY A 235 2.30 9.03 9.91
N GLY A 236 2.13 7.94 9.16
CA GLY A 236 3.23 7.05 8.78
C GLY A 236 3.14 6.49 7.36
N TYR A 237 4.28 6.09 6.82
CA TYR A 237 4.41 5.43 5.53
C TYR A 237 4.41 3.89 5.62
N TRP A 238 4.40 3.33 6.83
CA TRP A 238 4.40 1.91 7.12
C TRP A 238 3.71 1.64 8.44
N GLY A 239 2.54 0.98 8.38
CA GLY A 239 1.70 0.69 9.54
C GLY A 239 1.93 -0.71 10.11
N TRP A 240 2.82 -1.52 9.57
CA TRP A 240 2.92 -2.96 9.82
C TRP A 240 1.59 -3.70 9.55
N ASP A 241 0.78 -3.13 8.65
CA ASP A 241 -0.45 -3.76 8.19
C ASP A 241 -0.13 -5.16 7.61
N PRO A 242 -0.97 -6.17 7.86
CA PRO A 242 -0.73 -7.53 7.36
C PRO A 242 -0.56 -7.63 5.84
N VAL A 243 -1.21 -6.76 5.05
CA VAL A 243 -1.06 -6.73 3.59
C VAL A 243 0.25 -6.11 3.16
N GLU A 244 0.68 -5.01 3.79
CA GLU A 244 2.01 -4.41 3.60
C GLU A 244 3.11 -5.44 3.88
N ASN A 245 3.05 -6.08 5.05
CA ASN A 245 3.99 -7.10 5.49
C ASN A 245 4.04 -8.29 4.52
N SER A 246 2.88 -8.70 4.00
CA SER A 246 2.78 -9.84 3.09
C SER A 246 3.56 -9.60 1.78
N ALA A 247 3.69 -8.36 1.32
CA ALA A 247 4.49 -8.00 0.16
C ALA A 247 5.99 -7.85 0.48
N LEU A 248 6.34 -7.45 1.71
CA LEU A 248 7.73 -7.34 2.18
C LEU A 248 8.42 -8.72 2.25
N VAL A 249 7.70 -9.76 2.70
CA VAL A 249 8.27 -11.11 2.89
C VAL A 249 8.84 -11.71 1.59
N PRO A 250 8.13 -11.75 0.44
CA PRO A 250 8.71 -12.20 -0.81
C PRO A 250 9.83 -11.28 -1.34
N TRP A 251 9.85 -9.99 -0.99
CA TRP A 251 10.97 -9.12 -1.30
C TRP A 251 12.25 -9.52 -0.53
N LEU A 252 12.15 -9.84 0.76
CA LEU A 252 13.26 -10.33 1.58
C LEU A 252 13.78 -11.68 1.08
N THR A 253 12.89 -12.64 0.78
CA THR A 253 13.30 -13.96 0.29
C THR A 253 13.86 -13.90 -1.14
N SER A 254 13.37 -12.99 -1.99
CA SER A 254 13.96 -12.74 -3.32
C SER A 254 15.35 -12.12 -3.21
N THR A 255 15.61 -11.27 -2.21
CA THR A 255 16.93 -10.74 -1.89
C THR A 255 17.89 -11.90 -1.53
N ALA A 256 17.48 -12.80 -0.65
CA ALA A 256 18.24 -14.00 -0.30
C ALA A 256 18.49 -14.91 -1.52
N MET A 257 17.46 -15.10 -2.37
CA MET A 257 17.56 -15.87 -3.61
C MET A 257 18.58 -15.27 -4.58
N ILE A 258 18.57 -13.96 -4.81
CA ILE A 258 19.50 -13.26 -5.72
C ILE A 258 20.94 -13.45 -5.24
N HIS A 259 21.21 -13.29 -3.93
CA HIS A 259 22.56 -13.47 -3.38
C HIS A 259 23.02 -14.93 -3.48
N SER A 260 22.13 -15.89 -3.23
CA SER A 260 22.42 -17.32 -3.44
C SER A 260 22.72 -17.64 -4.91
N MET A 261 21.97 -17.07 -5.86
CA MET A 261 22.22 -17.20 -7.29
C MET A 261 23.59 -16.61 -7.70
N LEU A 262 23.98 -15.48 -7.12
CA LEU A 262 25.29 -14.85 -7.37
C LEU A 262 26.45 -15.71 -6.85
N ALA A 263 26.29 -16.28 -5.64
CA ALA A 263 27.26 -17.19 -5.07
C ALA A 263 27.38 -18.47 -5.91
N GLN A 264 26.29 -19.11 -6.29
CA GLN A 264 26.28 -20.29 -7.16
C GLN A 264 27.00 -20.01 -8.49
N ARG A 265 26.72 -18.86 -9.11
CA ARG A 265 27.37 -18.50 -10.39
C ARG A 265 28.88 -18.33 -10.28
N THR A 266 29.37 -17.92 -9.10
CA THR A 266 30.80 -17.61 -8.94
C THR A 266 31.64 -18.83 -8.68
N HIS A 267 31.17 -19.75 -7.83
CA HIS A 267 31.95 -20.91 -7.40
C HIS A 267 31.17 -22.22 -7.29
N GLY A 268 29.86 -22.22 -7.65
CA GLY A 268 29.02 -23.41 -7.66
C GLY A 268 28.53 -23.87 -6.29
N GLY A 269 28.63 -23.02 -5.25
CA GLY A 269 28.01 -23.26 -3.94
C GLY A 269 26.50 -22.97 -3.95
N PHE A 270 25.80 -23.26 -2.86
CA PHE A 270 24.41 -22.90 -2.61
C PHE A 270 23.36 -23.52 -3.56
N ARG A 271 23.68 -24.48 -4.43
CA ARG A 271 22.73 -25.01 -5.41
C ARG A 271 21.39 -25.43 -4.81
N ARG A 272 21.40 -26.23 -3.73
CA ARG A 272 20.17 -26.62 -3.04
C ARG A 272 19.40 -25.42 -2.50
N GLY A 273 20.10 -24.47 -1.88
CA GLY A 273 19.51 -23.24 -1.35
C GLY A 273 18.86 -22.37 -2.42
N VAL A 274 19.46 -22.25 -3.62
CA VAL A 274 18.87 -21.45 -4.71
C VAL A 274 17.55 -22.07 -5.20
N PHE A 275 17.45 -23.39 -5.35
CA PHE A 275 16.19 -24.05 -5.67
C PHE A 275 15.15 -23.83 -4.58
N THR A 276 15.54 -24.05 -3.31
CA THR A 276 14.65 -23.82 -2.16
C THR A 276 14.11 -22.40 -2.14
N LEU A 277 15.00 -21.40 -2.29
CA LEU A 277 14.62 -20.00 -2.25
C LEU A 277 13.76 -19.57 -3.45
N ALA A 278 13.98 -20.12 -4.64
CA ALA A 278 13.16 -19.84 -5.80
C ALA A 278 11.74 -20.38 -5.63
N ILE A 279 11.59 -21.58 -5.05
CA ILE A 279 10.29 -22.17 -4.72
C ILE A 279 9.61 -21.37 -3.61
N LEU A 280 10.31 -21.14 -2.50
CA LEU A 280 9.79 -20.40 -1.35
C LEU A 280 9.33 -19.01 -1.70
N THR A 281 10.11 -18.25 -2.48
CA THR A 281 9.78 -16.86 -2.85
C THR A 281 8.45 -16.80 -3.60
N TYR A 282 8.21 -17.71 -4.56
CA TYR A 282 6.94 -17.70 -5.29
C TYR A 282 5.76 -18.19 -4.46
N VAL A 283 5.97 -19.20 -3.61
CA VAL A 283 4.96 -19.63 -2.63
C VAL A 283 4.54 -18.46 -1.75
N LEU A 284 5.49 -17.63 -1.30
CA LEU A 284 5.22 -16.46 -0.48
C LEU A 284 4.56 -15.32 -1.27
N VAL A 285 4.88 -15.13 -2.57
CA VAL A 285 4.11 -14.21 -3.45
C VAL A 285 2.64 -14.63 -3.52
N PHE A 286 2.38 -15.93 -3.68
CA PHE A 286 1.00 -16.41 -3.75
C PHE A 286 0.33 -16.39 -2.36
N TYR A 287 1.08 -16.65 -1.28
CA TYR A 287 0.60 -16.50 0.08
C TYR A 287 0.19 -15.06 0.40
N ALA A 288 0.99 -14.07 -0.01
CA ALA A 288 0.63 -12.65 0.09
C ALA A 288 -0.70 -12.34 -0.64
N THR A 289 -0.87 -12.92 -1.83
CA THR A 289 -2.12 -12.81 -2.60
C THR A 289 -3.29 -13.49 -1.90
N PHE A 290 -3.07 -14.66 -1.29
CA PHE A 290 -4.07 -15.35 -0.48
C PHE A 290 -4.52 -14.49 0.70
N LEU A 291 -3.58 -13.95 1.47
CA LEU A 291 -3.88 -13.08 2.61
C LEU A 291 -4.75 -11.88 2.21
N THR A 292 -4.40 -11.23 1.10
CA THR A 292 -5.08 -10.02 0.62
C THR A 292 -6.48 -10.31 0.06
N ARG A 293 -6.70 -11.47 -0.60
CA ARG A 293 -7.88 -11.72 -1.46
C ARG A 293 -8.82 -12.81 -0.98
N SER A 294 -8.47 -13.55 0.06
CA SER A 294 -9.32 -14.63 0.58
C SER A 294 -10.36 -14.17 1.60
N GLY A 295 -10.32 -12.89 2.02
CA GLY A 295 -11.15 -12.35 3.09
C GLY A 295 -10.67 -12.70 4.51
N VAL A 296 -9.57 -13.46 4.66
CA VAL A 296 -9.08 -13.88 6.00
C VAL A 296 -8.55 -12.73 6.86
N LEU A 297 -8.24 -11.58 6.23
CA LEU A 297 -7.75 -10.37 6.91
C LEU A 297 -8.76 -9.23 6.88
N SER A 298 -10.02 -9.47 6.55
CA SER A 298 -11.02 -8.40 6.41
C SER A 298 -11.21 -7.54 7.68
N SER A 299 -11.05 -8.15 8.85
CA SER A 299 -11.15 -7.46 10.14
C SER A 299 -9.81 -6.88 10.65
N PHE A 300 -8.68 -7.16 9.98
CA PHE A 300 -7.32 -6.84 10.44
C PHE A 300 -6.53 -5.93 9.48
N SER A 301 -7.06 -5.62 8.30
CA SER A 301 -6.39 -4.79 7.30
C SER A 301 -7.37 -4.01 6.45
N VAL A 302 -7.13 -2.71 6.33
CA VAL A 302 -7.88 -1.82 5.42
C VAL A 302 -7.59 -2.12 3.94
N HIS A 303 -6.54 -2.87 3.64
CA HIS A 303 -6.14 -3.25 2.28
C HIS A 303 -6.69 -4.62 1.85
N SER A 304 -7.43 -5.32 2.73
CA SER A 304 -8.00 -6.63 2.42
C SER A 304 -9.32 -6.51 1.65
N PHE A 305 -9.54 -7.40 0.69
CA PHE A 305 -10.83 -7.53 0.02
C PHE A 305 -11.78 -8.34 0.91
N VAL A 306 -12.98 -7.79 1.14
CA VAL A 306 -14.01 -8.40 2.00
C VAL A 306 -14.79 -9.51 1.29
N GLU A 307 -14.68 -9.63 -0.04
CA GLU A 307 -15.47 -10.57 -0.84
C GLU A 307 -15.15 -12.04 -0.53
N GLU A 308 -16.17 -12.82 -0.16
CA GLU A 308 -16.09 -14.25 0.15
C GLU A 308 -16.02 -15.13 -1.11
N GLY A 309 -15.58 -16.41 -0.94
CA GLY A 309 -15.69 -17.46 -1.96
C GLY A 309 -14.39 -17.90 -2.64
N LEU A 310 -13.27 -17.17 -2.49
CA LEU A 310 -11.97 -17.61 -3.01
C LEU A 310 -11.10 -18.37 -2.00
N LYS A 311 -11.40 -18.33 -0.72
CA LYS A 311 -10.57 -18.86 0.35
C LYS A 311 -10.14 -20.32 0.10
N THR A 312 -11.09 -21.22 -0.10
CA THR A 312 -10.80 -22.66 -0.28
C THR A 312 -9.99 -22.91 -1.55
N ILE A 313 -10.35 -22.26 -2.67
CA ILE A 313 -9.68 -22.50 -3.96
C ILE A 313 -8.25 -21.95 -3.93
N MET A 314 -8.05 -20.76 -3.36
CA MET A 314 -6.71 -20.19 -3.20
C MET A 314 -5.84 -20.99 -2.23
N THR A 315 -6.42 -21.48 -1.12
CA THR A 315 -5.71 -22.39 -0.19
C THR A 315 -5.27 -23.67 -0.89
N SER A 316 -6.17 -24.26 -1.68
CA SER A 316 -5.86 -25.49 -2.45
C SER A 316 -4.75 -25.24 -3.46
N PHE A 317 -4.82 -24.15 -4.20
CA PHE A 317 -3.77 -23.80 -5.17
C PHE A 317 -2.42 -23.52 -4.49
N LEU A 318 -2.43 -22.77 -3.38
CA LEU A 318 -1.23 -22.54 -2.57
C LEU A 318 -0.60 -23.86 -2.13
N GLY A 319 -1.43 -24.78 -1.64
CA GLY A 319 -1.01 -26.12 -1.24
C GLY A 319 -0.40 -26.90 -2.42
N ILE A 320 -1.04 -26.87 -3.59
CA ILE A 320 -0.52 -27.55 -4.82
C ILE A 320 0.84 -26.98 -5.22
N VAL A 321 1.00 -25.66 -5.23
CA VAL A 321 2.27 -25.01 -5.61
C VAL A 321 3.36 -25.32 -4.58
N ALA A 322 3.05 -25.21 -3.30
CA ALA A 322 4.01 -25.47 -2.22
C ALA A 322 4.43 -26.94 -2.19
N VAL A 323 3.46 -27.87 -2.13
CA VAL A 323 3.73 -29.33 -2.08
C VAL A 323 4.39 -29.79 -3.38
N GLY A 324 3.91 -29.34 -4.54
CA GLY A 324 4.50 -29.66 -5.84
C GLY A 324 5.94 -29.18 -5.96
N GLY A 325 6.23 -27.96 -5.52
CA GLY A 325 7.58 -27.40 -5.50
C GLY A 325 8.53 -28.17 -4.57
N VAL A 326 8.09 -28.45 -3.35
CA VAL A 326 8.85 -29.23 -2.36
C VAL A 326 9.06 -30.68 -2.84
N ALA A 327 8.03 -31.31 -3.39
CA ALA A 327 8.13 -32.66 -3.94
C ALA A 327 9.14 -32.73 -5.10
N ALA A 328 9.12 -31.76 -6.03
CA ALA A 328 10.10 -31.68 -7.10
C ALA A 328 11.53 -31.52 -6.58
N LEU A 329 11.71 -30.72 -5.53
CA LEU A 329 13.01 -30.53 -4.88
C LEU A 329 13.49 -31.80 -4.18
N ILE A 330 12.63 -32.47 -3.39
CA ILE A 330 12.95 -33.72 -2.69
C ILE A 330 13.29 -34.81 -3.71
N TRP A 331 12.51 -34.95 -4.80
CA TRP A 331 12.75 -35.92 -5.87
C TRP A 331 14.17 -35.81 -6.45
N ARG A 332 14.74 -34.59 -6.54
CA ARG A 332 16.08 -34.36 -7.09
C ARG A 332 17.13 -34.04 -6.04
N TRP A 333 16.79 -34.01 -4.75
CA TRP A 333 17.68 -33.51 -3.69
C TRP A 333 19.05 -34.17 -3.68
N ARG A 334 19.09 -35.49 -3.90
CA ARG A 334 20.33 -36.26 -3.91
C ARG A 334 21.15 -36.08 -5.19
N ASP A 335 20.49 -35.76 -6.29
CA ASP A 335 21.11 -35.53 -7.60
C ASP A 335 21.79 -34.14 -7.68
N ILE A 336 21.39 -33.20 -6.84
CA ILE A 336 21.92 -31.82 -6.85
C ILE A 336 23.36 -31.85 -6.29
N PRO A 337 24.39 -31.51 -7.10
CA PRO A 337 25.76 -31.49 -6.65
C PRO A 337 25.99 -30.47 -5.53
N THR A 338 26.65 -30.87 -4.46
CA THR A 338 27.03 -29.97 -3.36
C THR A 338 28.51 -29.61 -3.46
N ARG A 339 28.83 -28.40 -3.11
CA ARG A 339 30.21 -27.93 -2.91
C ARG A 339 30.32 -27.34 -1.52
N PRO A 340 31.40 -27.63 -0.78
CA PRO A 340 31.62 -27.05 0.54
C PRO A 340 31.75 -25.54 0.43
N ILE A 341 31.17 -24.86 1.41
CA ILE A 341 31.34 -23.42 1.63
C ILE A 341 32.74 -23.22 2.21
N SER A 342 33.34 -22.04 2.02
CA SER A 342 34.65 -21.73 2.61
C SER A 342 34.61 -21.83 4.14
N GLU A 343 35.57 -22.53 4.72
CA GLU A 343 35.74 -22.60 6.18
C GLU A 343 36.27 -21.30 6.78
N ASN A 344 36.76 -20.36 5.95
CA ASN A 344 37.26 -19.09 6.40
C ASN A 344 36.11 -18.12 6.73
N LEU A 345 35.98 -17.76 7.99
CA LEU A 345 34.96 -16.83 8.46
C LEU A 345 35.07 -15.45 7.82
N LEU A 346 36.29 -14.96 7.52
CA LEU A 346 36.55 -13.70 6.82
C LEU A 346 36.53 -13.90 5.29
N SER A 347 35.50 -14.59 4.80
CA SER A 347 35.25 -14.79 3.37
C SER A 347 33.89 -14.22 3.00
N ARG A 348 33.75 -13.83 1.73
CA ARG A 348 32.43 -13.40 1.19
C ARG A 348 31.41 -14.52 1.25
N ASP A 349 31.83 -15.79 1.13
CA ASP A 349 30.94 -16.96 1.23
C ASP A 349 30.27 -17.03 2.59
N SER A 350 31.05 -16.91 3.68
CA SER A 350 30.50 -16.96 5.05
C SER A 350 29.55 -15.80 5.32
N PHE A 351 29.89 -14.60 4.83
CA PHE A 351 29.03 -13.43 4.95
C PHE A 351 27.73 -13.57 4.14
N PHE A 352 27.75 -14.22 2.98
CA PHE A 352 26.54 -14.54 2.25
C PHE A 352 25.64 -15.53 3.00
N VAL A 353 26.20 -16.56 3.65
CA VAL A 353 25.44 -17.47 4.52
C VAL A 353 24.74 -16.70 5.63
N LEU A 354 25.50 -15.89 6.38
CA LEU A 354 24.97 -15.12 7.50
C LEU A 354 23.89 -14.13 7.05
N MET A 355 24.09 -13.44 5.94
CA MET A 355 23.12 -12.50 5.38
C MET A 355 21.85 -13.23 4.91
N ILE A 356 21.97 -14.36 4.21
CA ILE A 356 20.81 -15.16 3.76
C ILE A 356 20.02 -15.65 4.98
N LEU A 357 20.71 -16.16 6.01
CA LEU A 357 20.04 -16.59 7.25
C LEU A 357 19.36 -15.40 7.95
N GLY A 358 20.03 -14.26 8.07
CA GLY A 358 19.44 -13.05 8.66
C GLY A 358 18.18 -12.58 7.93
N LEU A 359 18.22 -12.56 6.60
CA LEU A 359 17.05 -12.21 5.77
C LEU A 359 15.89 -13.22 5.97
N LEU A 360 16.21 -14.52 6.05
CA LEU A 360 15.21 -15.56 6.27
C LEU A 360 14.62 -15.50 7.68
N VAL A 361 15.41 -15.15 8.70
CA VAL A 361 14.91 -14.96 10.06
C VAL A 361 13.95 -13.77 10.10
N ILE A 362 14.31 -12.63 9.51
CA ILE A 362 13.40 -11.48 9.44
C ILE A 362 12.12 -11.87 8.65
N ALA A 363 12.25 -12.52 7.50
CA ALA A 363 11.10 -12.98 6.72
C ALA A 363 10.21 -13.93 7.51
N ALA A 364 10.78 -14.84 8.31
CA ALA A 364 10.03 -15.76 9.16
C ALA A 364 9.30 -15.03 10.29
N VAL A 365 9.95 -14.08 10.98
CA VAL A 365 9.35 -13.27 12.05
C VAL A 365 8.18 -12.45 11.49
N VAL A 366 8.40 -11.75 10.38
CA VAL A 366 7.35 -10.94 9.75
C VAL A 366 6.20 -11.84 9.24
N SER A 367 6.51 -12.99 8.60
CA SER A 367 5.49 -13.93 8.16
C SER A 367 4.66 -14.49 9.31
N ALA A 368 5.32 -14.87 10.41
CA ALA A 368 4.63 -15.42 11.59
C ALA A 368 3.68 -14.39 12.20
N GLY A 369 4.16 -13.15 12.41
CA GLY A 369 3.32 -12.07 12.93
C GLY A 369 2.14 -11.73 12.02
N THR A 370 2.39 -11.64 10.72
CA THR A 370 1.37 -11.35 9.70
C THR A 370 0.34 -12.48 9.55
N SER A 371 0.75 -13.74 9.81
CA SER A 371 -0.13 -14.90 9.74
C SER A 371 -0.94 -15.13 11.02
N MET A 372 -0.73 -14.32 12.04
CA MET A 372 -1.37 -14.54 13.34
C MET A 372 -2.90 -14.60 13.27
N PRO A 373 -3.61 -13.74 12.50
CA PRO A 373 -5.06 -13.87 12.33
C PRO A 373 -5.50 -15.20 11.73
N VAL A 374 -4.67 -15.82 10.88
CA VAL A 374 -4.94 -17.13 10.28
C VAL A 374 -4.61 -18.27 11.24
N ILE A 375 -3.49 -18.17 11.96
CA ILE A 375 -3.03 -19.20 12.90
C ILE A 375 -3.93 -19.24 14.14
N SER A 376 -4.29 -18.08 14.67
CA SER A 376 -5.17 -17.96 15.85
C SER A 376 -6.62 -18.40 15.56
N ALA A 377 -7.03 -18.44 14.28
CA ALA A 377 -8.33 -18.98 13.87
C ALA A 377 -8.40 -20.52 13.93
N ILE A 378 -7.27 -21.22 14.19
CA ILE A 378 -7.26 -22.69 14.34
C ILE A 378 -7.90 -23.05 15.70
N PRO A 379 -8.93 -23.91 15.72
CA PRO A 379 -9.60 -24.25 16.96
C PRO A 379 -8.64 -24.76 18.05
N GLY A 380 -8.74 -24.19 19.25
CA GLY A 380 -7.90 -24.53 20.40
C GLY A 380 -6.52 -23.86 20.44
N VAL A 381 -6.09 -23.20 19.36
CA VAL A 381 -4.75 -22.57 19.27
C VAL A 381 -4.82 -21.10 19.68
N GLY A 382 -5.88 -20.39 19.26
CA GLY A 382 -5.99 -18.94 19.42
C GLY A 382 -5.83 -18.46 20.86
N HIS A 383 -6.58 -19.00 21.80
CA HIS A 383 -6.53 -18.56 23.19
C HIS A 383 -5.15 -18.79 23.85
N THR A 384 -4.47 -19.90 23.54
CA THR A 384 -3.13 -20.18 24.05
C THR A 384 -2.11 -19.16 23.53
N LEU A 385 -2.14 -18.87 22.23
CA LEU A 385 -1.26 -17.87 21.63
C LEU A 385 -1.59 -16.45 22.09
N GLN A 386 -2.86 -16.15 22.29
CA GLN A 386 -3.32 -14.86 22.81
C GLN A 386 -2.75 -14.59 24.21
N GLN A 387 -2.76 -15.57 25.09
CA GLN A 387 -2.14 -15.46 26.42
C GLN A 387 -0.62 -15.28 26.33
N PHE A 388 0.05 -16.05 25.45
CA PHE A 388 1.49 -15.95 25.28
C PHE A 388 1.95 -14.60 24.73
N PHE A 389 1.34 -14.13 23.65
CA PHE A 389 1.72 -12.86 23.03
C PHE A 389 1.18 -11.66 23.79
N GLY A 390 -0.02 -11.74 24.36
CA GLY A 390 -0.64 -10.67 25.14
C GLY A 390 0.08 -10.33 26.43
N ALA A 391 0.93 -11.24 26.94
CA ALA A 391 1.80 -10.95 28.07
C ALA A 391 2.95 -9.98 27.74
N ALA A 392 3.33 -9.86 26.48
CA ALA A 392 4.49 -9.09 26.03
C ALA A 392 4.14 -7.96 25.03
N PHE A 393 3.02 -8.09 24.31
CA PHE A 393 2.66 -7.19 23.22
C PHE A 393 1.18 -6.83 23.27
N GLU A 394 0.87 -5.65 22.77
CA GLU A 394 -0.50 -5.27 22.43
C GLU A 394 -1.00 -6.12 21.26
N LEU A 395 -2.25 -6.57 21.36
CA LEU A 395 -2.89 -7.42 20.37
C LEU A 395 -3.99 -6.66 19.63
N ASP A 396 -3.98 -6.77 18.29
CA ASP A 396 -5.09 -6.34 17.47
C ASP A 396 -6.21 -7.40 17.53
N ARG A 397 -7.38 -6.99 17.93
CA ARG A 397 -8.58 -7.84 18.01
C ARG A 397 -9.50 -7.68 16.79
N GLY A 398 -9.06 -6.94 15.80
CA GLY A 398 -9.84 -6.61 14.62
C GLY A 398 -10.80 -5.43 14.84
N ASN A 399 -11.42 -4.98 13.75
CA ASN A 399 -12.38 -3.86 13.76
C ASN A 399 -13.79 -4.29 14.21
N ALA A 400 -13.92 -5.21 15.15
CA ALA A 400 -15.24 -5.58 15.66
C ALA A 400 -15.80 -4.41 16.47
N LEU A 401 -16.85 -3.77 15.93
CA LEU A 401 -17.61 -2.74 16.63
C LEU A 401 -18.43 -3.34 17.79
N ASP A 402 -18.67 -4.65 17.75
CA ASP A 402 -19.38 -5.40 18.78
C ASP A 402 -18.38 -6.22 19.60
N PRO A 403 -18.25 -5.98 20.93
CA PRO A 403 -17.42 -6.80 21.81
C PRO A 403 -17.78 -8.28 21.85
N ASN A 404 -19.01 -8.63 21.44
CA ASN A 404 -19.49 -10.02 21.36
C ASN A 404 -19.36 -10.63 19.95
N ALA A 405 -18.76 -9.90 19.01
CA ALA A 405 -18.50 -10.43 17.67
C ALA A 405 -17.65 -11.71 17.76
N PRO A 406 -17.82 -12.65 16.83
CA PRO A 406 -17.07 -13.92 16.82
C PRO A 406 -15.56 -13.74 16.90
N GLU A 407 -15.01 -12.66 16.36
CA GLU A 407 -13.59 -12.33 16.41
C GLU A 407 -13.07 -12.07 17.82
N PHE A 408 -13.95 -11.64 18.76
CA PHE A 408 -13.59 -11.49 20.16
C PHE A 408 -13.73 -12.78 20.97
N THR A 409 -14.63 -13.67 20.55
CA THR A 409 -14.97 -14.87 21.33
C THR A 409 -14.21 -16.11 20.89
N ASP A 410 -13.78 -16.19 19.62
CA ASP A 410 -13.08 -17.36 19.05
C ASP A 410 -11.55 -17.36 19.29
N GLY A 411 -11.02 -16.33 19.95
CA GLY A 411 -9.59 -16.18 20.24
C GLY A 411 -8.74 -15.66 19.09
N ARG A 412 -9.32 -15.23 17.97
CA ARG A 412 -8.58 -14.60 16.87
C ARG A 412 -7.96 -13.28 17.27
N PHE A 413 -6.73 -13.03 16.80
CA PHE A 413 -6.02 -11.78 17.01
C PHE A 413 -4.92 -11.59 15.96
N GLY A 414 -4.52 -10.32 15.76
CA GLY A 414 -3.34 -9.89 15.01
C GLY A 414 -2.23 -9.37 15.94
N LEU A 415 -1.04 -9.20 15.41
CA LEU A 415 0.08 -8.52 16.08
C LEU A 415 0.26 -7.13 15.48
N VAL A 416 0.33 -6.13 16.35
CA VAL A 416 0.48 -4.71 15.99
C VAL A 416 1.95 -4.29 15.87
N GLY A 417 2.17 -3.01 15.55
CA GLY A 417 3.49 -2.42 15.34
C GLY A 417 4.49 -2.64 16.48
N SER A 418 4.05 -2.76 17.73
CA SER A 418 4.90 -3.02 18.89
C SER A 418 5.69 -4.32 18.78
N PHE A 419 5.07 -5.40 18.27
CA PHE A 419 5.77 -6.67 18.04
C PHE A 419 6.88 -6.52 17.00
N TYR A 420 6.57 -5.92 15.85
CA TYR A 420 7.56 -5.74 14.77
C TYR A 420 8.65 -4.75 15.17
N GLY A 421 8.29 -3.68 15.89
CA GLY A 421 9.22 -2.69 16.43
C GLY A 421 10.23 -3.26 17.43
N ALA A 422 9.84 -4.27 18.20
CA ALA A 422 10.72 -4.96 19.13
C ALA A 422 11.61 -6.02 18.46
N THR A 423 11.12 -6.68 17.41
CA THR A 423 11.78 -7.88 16.84
C THR A 423 12.62 -7.59 15.59
N VAL A 424 12.13 -6.77 14.66
CA VAL A 424 12.78 -6.54 13.37
C VAL A 424 14.02 -5.65 13.45
N PRO A 425 14.05 -4.50 14.18
CA PRO A 425 15.21 -3.63 14.21
C PRO A 425 16.47 -4.27 14.78
N PRO A 426 16.48 -5.07 15.85
CA PRO A 426 17.71 -5.74 16.30
C PRO A 426 18.31 -6.66 15.23
N LEU A 427 17.45 -7.38 14.48
CA LEU A 427 17.87 -8.24 13.37
C LEU A 427 18.42 -7.41 12.20
N GLY A 428 17.81 -6.27 11.92
CA GLY A 428 18.28 -5.31 10.92
C GLY A 428 19.66 -4.77 11.21
N LEU A 429 20.02 -4.54 12.50
CA LEU A 429 21.39 -4.15 12.89
C LEU A 429 22.43 -5.20 12.48
N VAL A 430 22.12 -6.48 12.65
CA VAL A 430 23.01 -7.56 12.20
C VAL A 430 23.21 -7.51 10.70
N LEU A 431 22.14 -7.32 9.93
CA LEU A 431 22.25 -7.23 8.46
C LEU A 431 23.06 -6.02 8.00
N ILE A 432 22.87 -4.86 8.63
CA ILE A 432 23.62 -3.65 8.25
C ILE A 432 25.11 -3.78 8.63
N ALA A 433 25.43 -4.44 9.73
CA ALA A 433 26.83 -4.76 10.10
C ALA A 433 27.49 -5.69 9.05
N LEU A 434 26.75 -6.69 8.56
CA LEU A 434 27.24 -7.54 7.47
C LEU A 434 27.41 -6.74 6.17
N LEU A 435 26.57 -5.74 5.92
CA LEU A 435 26.65 -4.86 4.76
C LEU A 435 27.87 -3.94 4.78
N VAL A 436 28.38 -3.59 5.96
CA VAL A 436 29.63 -2.81 6.12
C VAL A 436 30.84 -3.57 5.55
N VAL A 437 30.99 -4.82 5.91
CA VAL A 437 32.19 -5.62 5.66
C VAL A 437 32.08 -6.45 4.40
N GLY A 438 30.90 -7.07 4.15
CA GLY A 438 30.68 -8.04 3.09
C GLY A 438 31.18 -7.64 1.69
N PRO A 439 30.90 -6.40 1.20
CA PRO A 439 31.32 -5.94 -0.11
C PRO A 439 32.85 -5.88 -0.31
N LEU A 440 33.62 -5.69 0.78
CA LEU A 440 35.08 -5.57 0.75
C LEU A 440 35.79 -6.93 0.80
N LEU A 441 35.08 -7.99 1.18
CA LEU A 441 35.68 -9.32 1.33
C LEU A 441 35.99 -9.98 -0.01
N GLY A 442 37.07 -10.77 -0.02
CA GLY A 442 37.34 -11.73 -1.07
C GLY A 442 36.46 -12.98 -0.96
N TRP A 443 36.29 -13.71 -2.07
CA TRP A 443 35.41 -14.91 -2.09
C TRP A 443 35.91 -16.01 -1.12
N ARG A 444 37.18 -16.34 -1.09
CA ARG A 444 37.72 -17.42 -0.24
C ARG A 444 38.53 -16.93 0.96
N ALA A 445 39.25 -15.86 0.76
CA ALA A 445 40.12 -15.28 1.80
C ALA A 445 40.24 -13.77 1.59
N THR A 446 40.42 -13.05 2.67
CA THR A 446 40.56 -11.58 2.67
C THR A 446 41.88 -11.20 3.32
N ASN A 447 42.61 -10.27 2.71
CA ASN A 447 43.80 -9.68 3.32
C ASN A 447 43.37 -8.64 4.38
N SER A 448 43.61 -8.96 5.65
CA SER A 448 43.17 -8.14 6.79
C SER A 448 43.76 -6.73 6.77
N ARG A 449 45.05 -6.55 6.36
CA ARG A 449 45.69 -5.22 6.26
C ARG A 449 44.97 -4.33 5.22
N ARG A 450 44.60 -4.91 4.08
CA ARG A 450 43.86 -4.20 3.04
C ARG A 450 42.45 -3.86 3.52
N LEU A 451 41.77 -4.78 4.18
CA LEU A 451 40.46 -4.57 4.74
C LEU A 451 40.44 -3.40 5.73
N LEU A 452 41.34 -3.41 6.72
CA LEU A 452 41.46 -2.32 7.69
C LEU A 452 41.76 -0.97 7.05
N ARG A 453 42.63 -0.94 6.03
CA ARG A 453 42.92 0.28 5.26
C ARG A 453 41.67 0.81 4.55
N ASP A 454 40.89 -0.09 3.94
CA ASP A 454 39.70 0.27 3.16
C ASP A 454 38.52 0.70 4.07
N LEU A 455 38.46 0.24 5.30
CA LEU A 455 37.46 0.63 6.30
C LEU A 455 37.69 1.99 6.94
N ARG A 456 38.91 2.52 6.98
CA ARG A 456 39.29 3.70 7.76
C ARG A 456 38.48 4.96 7.45
N TRP A 457 38.30 5.33 6.18
CA TRP A 457 37.57 6.53 5.78
C TRP A 457 36.04 6.39 5.97
N PRO A 458 35.43 5.27 5.56
CA PRO A 458 34.03 5.00 5.93
C PRO A 458 33.80 4.98 7.44
N ALA A 459 34.71 4.44 8.24
CA ALA A 459 34.62 4.45 9.70
C ALA A 459 34.69 5.88 10.27
N LEU A 460 35.61 6.73 9.76
CA LEU A 460 35.68 8.13 10.17
C LEU A 460 34.34 8.87 9.85
N ALA A 461 33.78 8.66 8.65
CA ALA A 461 32.50 9.23 8.27
C ALA A 461 31.38 8.78 9.22
N ALA A 462 31.35 7.48 9.58
CA ALA A 462 30.39 6.94 10.53
C ALA A 462 30.52 7.58 11.93
N VAL A 463 31.75 7.73 12.44
CA VAL A 463 32.01 8.41 13.73
C VAL A 463 31.53 9.84 13.66
N LEU A 464 31.90 10.59 12.62
CA LEU A 464 31.46 11.99 12.46
C LEU A 464 29.92 12.12 12.37
N ALA A 465 29.26 11.22 11.64
CA ALA A 465 27.80 11.21 11.55
C ALA A 465 27.15 10.90 12.92
N THR A 466 27.69 9.94 13.66
CA THR A 466 27.19 9.58 15.00
C THR A 466 27.42 10.72 15.99
N CYS A 467 28.61 11.35 15.99
CA CYS A 467 28.89 12.53 16.82
C CYS A 467 27.99 13.71 16.45
N GLY A 468 27.75 13.94 15.15
CA GLY A 468 26.82 14.97 14.67
C GLY A 468 25.40 14.71 15.15
N ALA A 469 24.94 13.46 15.08
CA ALA A 469 23.62 13.09 15.60
C ALA A 469 23.51 13.32 17.13
N LEU A 470 24.53 12.95 17.88
CA LEU A 470 24.58 13.22 19.33
C LEU A 470 24.54 14.72 19.63
N PHE A 471 25.30 15.52 18.86
CA PHE A 471 25.28 16.98 19.01
C PHE A 471 23.90 17.59 18.71
N LEU A 472 23.14 16.98 17.79
CA LEU A 472 21.77 17.38 17.49
C LEU A 472 20.72 16.81 18.47
N GLY A 473 21.16 16.16 19.56
CA GLY A 473 20.26 15.67 20.61
C GLY A 473 19.73 14.25 20.40
N ALA A 474 20.33 13.47 19.51
CA ALA A 474 19.94 12.09 19.27
C ALA A 474 20.63 11.15 20.29
N PHE A 475 19.94 10.75 21.37
CA PHE A 475 20.53 9.95 22.46
C PHE A 475 20.08 8.49 22.52
N HIS A 476 19.13 8.07 21.68
CA HIS A 476 18.64 6.69 21.71
C HIS A 476 19.66 5.72 21.08
N ALA A 477 20.07 4.68 21.82
CA ALA A 477 21.16 3.78 21.43
C ALA A 477 20.90 3.04 20.11
N LEU A 478 19.70 2.49 19.92
CA LEU A 478 19.36 1.74 18.69
C LEU A 478 19.37 2.64 17.45
N PRO A 479 18.71 3.82 17.42
CA PRO A 479 18.83 4.78 16.35
C PRO A 479 20.26 5.25 16.06
N LEU A 480 21.05 5.54 17.06
CA LEU A 480 22.46 5.92 16.89
C LEU A 480 23.29 4.82 16.24
N ALA A 481 23.07 3.57 16.65
CA ALA A 481 23.73 2.42 16.03
C ALA A 481 23.40 2.30 14.53
N TYR A 482 22.14 2.56 14.16
CA TYR A 482 21.72 2.58 12.75
C TYR A 482 22.35 3.73 11.96
N ILE A 483 22.40 4.95 12.54
CA ILE A 483 23.05 6.10 11.90
C ILE A 483 24.55 5.78 11.66
N GLY A 484 25.24 5.27 12.67
CA GLY A 484 26.66 4.91 12.58
C GLY A 484 26.91 3.80 11.56
N LEU A 485 26.25 2.64 11.73
CA LEU A 485 26.43 1.49 10.85
C LEU A 485 25.89 1.76 9.44
N GLY A 486 24.80 2.52 9.29
CA GLY A 486 24.25 2.89 7.99
C GLY A 486 25.17 3.79 7.20
N THR A 487 25.71 4.83 7.85
CA THR A 487 26.73 5.70 7.23
C THR A 487 27.99 4.91 6.88
N PHE A 488 28.40 3.99 7.75
CA PHE A 488 29.54 3.10 7.49
C PHE A 488 29.28 2.21 6.26
N ALA A 489 28.11 1.56 6.19
CA ALA A 489 27.72 0.71 5.08
C ALA A 489 27.61 1.51 3.76
N ALA A 490 27.02 2.70 3.79
CA ALA A 490 26.97 3.59 2.64
C ALA A 490 28.38 3.93 2.15
N GLY A 491 29.29 4.32 3.07
CA GLY A 491 30.67 4.68 2.77
C GLY A 491 31.47 3.54 2.16
N THR A 492 31.37 2.31 2.70
CA THR A 492 32.07 1.14 2.14
C THR A 492 31.54 0.75 0.76
N ASN A 493 30.24 0.84 0.54
CA ASN A 493 29.63 0.55 -0.75
C ASN A 493 29.93 1.65 -1.79
N LEU A 494 29.93 2.93 -1.41
CA LEU A 494 30.40 4.03 -2.27
C LEU A 494 31.85 3.87 -2.69
N LEU A 495 32.74 3.44 -1.77
CA LEU A 495 34.09 3.07 -2.10
C LEU A 495 34.15 1.96 -3.15
N MET A 496 33.27 0.95 -3.08
CA MET A 496 33.16 -0.10 -4.09
C MET A 496 32.57 0.41 -5.40
N VAL A 497 31.60 1.32 -5.37
CA VAL A 497 31.10 2.02 -6.58
C VAL A 497 32.25 2.75 -7.26
N SER A 498 33.02 3.56 -6.55
CA SER A 498 34.12 4.36 -7.10
C SER A 498 35.23 3.50 -7.74
N ARG A 499 35.51 2.32 -7.17
CA ARG A 499 36.45 1.35 -7.74
C ARG A 499 35.92 0.61 -8.96
N THR A 500 34.65 0.26 -8.90
CA THR A 500 34.01 -0.62 -9.89
C THR A 500 33.59 0.14 -11.15
N ILE A 501 33.18 1.42 -11.03
CA ILE A 501 32.79 2.26 -12.15
C ILE A 501 33.91 2.40 -13.20
N LYS A 502 35.15 2.41 -12.75
CA LYS A 502 36.34 2.45 -13.63
C LYS A 502 36.47 1.21 -14.54
N THR A 503 35.86 0.08 -14.16
CA THR A 503 35.86 -1.16 -14.93
C THR A 503 34.61 -1.34 -15.78
N GLY A 504 33.59 -0.46 -15.60
CA GLY A 504 32.34 -0.42 -16.37
C GLY A 504 31.15 -0.03 -15.49
N TRP A 505 30.40 0.98 -15.89
CA TRP A 505 29.29 1.55 -15.12
C TRP A 505 28.18 0.53 -14.79
N LEU A 506 27.93 -0.45 -15.65
CA LEU A 506 26.95 -1.51 -15.38
C LEU A 506 27.33 -2.44 -14.22
N ARG A 507 28.56 -2.38 -13.74
CA ARG A 507 29.04 -3.23 -12.65
C ARG A 507 28.76 -2.67 -11.28
N ILE A 508 28.37 -1.39 -11.17
CA ILE A 508 28.12 -0.73 -9.89
C ILE A 508 26.77 -1.12 -9.27
N GLY A 509 25.83 -1.68 -10.06
CA GLY A 509 24.41 -1.83 -9.69
C GLY A 509 24.20 -2.44 -8.30
N GLY A 510 24.85 -3.56 -7.97
CA GLY A 510 24.70 -4.18 -6.64
C GLY A 510 25.21 -3.30 -5.51
N TYR A 511 26.36 -2.62 -5.67
CA TYR A 511 26.89 -1.73 -4.63
C TYR A 511 26.01 -0.47 -4.48
N LEU A 512 25.46 0.04 -5.58
CA LEU A 512 24.52 1.16 -5.54
C LEU A 512 23.22 0.77 -4.84
N ALA A 513 22.70 -0.44 -5.07
CA ALA A 513 21.54 -0.95 -4.34
C ALA A 513 21.81 -1.04 -2.82
N HIS A 514 23.02 -1.42 -2.43
CA HIS A 514 23.44 -1.45 -1.03
C HIS A 514 23.58 -0.04 -0.43
N VAL A 515 24.06 0.96 -1.18
CA VAL A 515 24.04 2.37 -0.75
C VAL A 515 22.61 2.80 -0.50
N GLY A 516 21.68 2.50 -1.42
CA GLY A 516 20.28 2.81 -1.27
C GLY A 516 19.67 2.19 -0.01
N LEU A 517 19.95 0.92 0.25
CA LEU A 517 19.49 0.24 1.47
C LEU A 517 20.04 0.90 2.75
N ALA A 518 21.31 1.26 2.76
CA ALA A 518 21.93 1.92 3.91
C ALA A 518 21.30 3.30 4.18
N VAL A 519 21.08 4.10 3.13
CA VAL A 519 20.40 5.40 3.22
C VAL A 519 18.95 5.23 3.68
N LEU A 520 18.22 4.24 3.13
CA LEU A 520 16.87 3.90 3.55
C LEU A 520 16.79 3.61 5.05
N LEU A 521 17.68 2.74 5.56
CA LEU A 521 17.67 2.36 6.98
C LEU A 521 17.97 3.53 7.91
N VAL A 522 18.89 4.43 7.51
CA VAL A 522 19.13 5.69 8.24
C VAL A 522 17.89 6.58 8.21
N GLY A 523 17.22 6.68 7.06
CA GLY A 523 15.98 7.44 6.92
C GLY A 523 14.82 6.89 7.76
N VAL A 524 14.64 5.57 7.77
CA VAL A 524 13.60 4.89 8.59
C VAL A 524 13.82 5.20 10.06
N VAL A 525 15.08 5.07 10.53
CA VAL A 525 15.40 5.34 11.94
C VAL A 525 15.27 6.83 12.26
N GLY A 526 15.61 7.71 11.31
CA GLY A 526 15.39 9.14 11.46
C GLY A 526 13.90 9.47 11.61
N SER A 527 13.07 8.97 10.70
CA SER A 527 11.64 9.32 10.60
C SER A 527 10.75 8.63 11.62
N VAL A 528 11.15 7.47 12.15
CA VAL A 528 10.38 6.74 13.17
C VAL A 528 10.99 6.90 14.56
N GLY A 529 12.32 6.77 14.67
CA GLY A 529 13.01 6.79 15.96
C GLY A 529 13.19 8.19 16.56
N TYR A 530 13.14 9.23 15.74
CA TYR A 530 13.25 10.64 16.15
C TYR A 530 12.05 11.48 15.70
N ALA A 531 10.96 10.86 15.27
CA ALA A 531 9.69 11.56 15.11
C ALA A 531 9.28 12.17 16.44
N THR A 532 8.74 13.38 16.41
CA THR A 532 8.09 13.90 17.61
C THR A 532 6.84 13.06 17.93
N PRO A 533 6.48 12.88 19.20
CA PRO A 533 5.19 12.31 19.56
C PRO A 533 4.06 13.02 18.81
N ASP A 534 3.03 12.28 18.45
CA ASP A 534 1.84 12.88 17.85
C ASP A 534 1.14 13.75 18.92
N GLN A 535 1.12 15.07 18.69
CA GLN A 535 0.52 16.05 19.58
C GLN A 535 -0.82 16.51 19.02
N GLN A 536 -1.90 16.22 19.72
CA GLN A 536 -3.20 16.76 19.39
C GLN A 536 -3.32 18.19 19.94
N ILE A 537 -3.67 19.14 19.08
CA ILE A 537 -3.92 20.53 19.44
C ILE A 537 -5.35 20.91 19.03
N VAL A 538 -5.97 21.74 19.86
CA VAL A 538 -7.28 22.36 19.59
C VAL A 538 -7.03 23.81 19.27
N VAL A 539 -7.35 24.23 18.06
CA VAL A 539 -7.10 25.59 17.55
C VAL A 539 -8.43 26.29 17.33
N PRO A 540 -8.83 27.24 18.20
CA PRO A 540 -10.01 28.06 17.97
C PRO A 540 -9.79 28.98 16.74
N GLU A 541 -10.85 29.28 16.02
CA GLU A 541 -10.82 30.15 14.86
C GLU A 541 -10.30 31.56 15.23
N GLY A 542 -9.30 32.02 14.49
CA GLY A 542 -8.64 33.29 14.71
C GLY A 542 -7.61 33.32 15.84
N GLU A 543 -7.51 32.30 16.67
CA GLU A 543 -6.50 32.18 17.73
C GLU A 543 -5.23 31.48 17.24
N MET A 544 -4.11 31.80 17.88
CA MET A 544 -2.80 31.23 17.56
C MET A 544 -2.38 30.23 18.64
N ILE A 545 -2.12 28.99 18.23
CA ILE A 545 -1.63 27.90 19.11
C ILE A 545 -0.27 27.44 18.62
N SER A 546 0.70 27.34 19.52
CA SER A 546 2.06 26.90 19.17
C SER A 546 2.27 25.42 19.49
N ALA A 547 2.87 24.70 18.53
CA ALA A 547 3.30 23.30 18.70
C ALA A 547 4.59 23.05 17.90
N TYR A 548 5.58 22.42 18.52
CA TYR A 548 6.87 22.05 17.89
C TYR A 548 7.62 23.20 17.22
N GLY A 549 7.44 24.44 17.72
CA GLY A 549 8.08 25.64 17.17
C GLY A 549 7.41 26.18 15.89
N TYR A 550 6.19 25.74 15.62
CA TYR A 550 5.28 26.30 14.63
C TYR A 550 4.07 26.90 15.32
N ASP A 551 3.59 28.01 14.78
CA ASP A 551 2.40 28.73 15.23
C ASP A 551 1.26 28.48 14.25
N PHE A 552 0.17 27.92 14.74
CA PHE A 552 -1.00 27.53 13.96
C PHE A 552 -2.14 28.51 14.21
N THR A 553 -2.68 29.10 13.18
CA THR A 553 -3.91 29.90 13.24
C THR A 553 -4.96 29.24 12.34
N PHE A 554 -6.10 28.85 12.91
CA PHE A 554 -7.22 28.32 12.15
C PHE A 554 -8.05 29.46 11.57
N ASN A 555 -8.25 29.44 10.26
CA ASN A 555 -8.94 30.51 9.50
C ASN A 555 -10.38 30.14 9.14
N GLY A 556 -10.87 28.97 9.57
CA GLY A 556 -12.20 28.48 9.23
C GLY A 556 -12.16 27.27 8.27
N GLN A 557 -13.34 26.90 7.77
CA GLN A 557 -13.52 25.85 6.78
C GLN A 557 -13.69 26.44 5.39
N SER A 558 -13.13 25.76 4.38
CA SER A 558 -13.48 26.01 2.98
C SER A 558 -13.88 24.71 2.27
N THR A 559 -14.31 24.84 1.03
CA THR A 559 -14.73 23.70 0.22
C THR A 559 -13.90 23.68 -1.06
N THR A 560 -13.28 22.54 -1.35
CA THR A 560 -12.55 22.34 -2.60
C THR A 560 -13.49 22.35 -3.81
N PRO A 561 -12.97 22.56 -5.04
CA PRO A 561 -13.78 22.47 -6.26
C PRO A 561 -14.51 21.13 -6.44
N GLN A 562 -14.02 20.07 -5.77
CA GLN A 562 -14.63 18.74 -5.76
C GLN A 562 -15.68 18.56 -4.64
N GLY A 563 -16.04 19.62 -3.91
CA GLY A 563 -17.03 19.60 -2.85
C GLY A 563 -16.55 19.03 -1.50
N LYS A 564 -15.23 18.82 -1.33
CA LYS A 564 -14.65 18.31 -0.08
C LYS A 564 -14.31 19.46 0.87
N GLN A 565 -14.58 19.26 2.15
CA GLN A 565 -14.31 20.29 3.18
C GLN A 565 -12.83 20.22 3.62
N THR A 566 -12.21 21.41 3.74
CA THR A 566 -10.87 21.62 4.28
C THR A 566 -10.94 22.38 5.60
N LEU A 567 -9.94 22.17 6.44
CA LEU A 567 -9.64 23.02 7.59
C LEU A 567 -8.50 23.94 7.19
N ASP A 568 -8.75 25.25 7.09
CA ASP A 568 -7.76 26.19 6.56
C ASP A 568 -6.89 26.76 7.68
N PHE A 569 -5.58 26.53 7.61
CA PHE A 569 -4.62 27.04 8.59
C PHE A 569 -3.59 27.95 7.93
N THR A 570 -3.25 29.04 8.63
CA THR A 570 -2.00 29.74 8.42
C THR A 570 -0.99 29.23 9.45
N VAL A 571 0.12 28.67 8.98
CA VAL A 571 1.18 28.12 9.83
C VAL A 571 2.44 28.96 9.67
N ARG A 572 3.02 29.40 10.80
CA ARG A 572 4.21 30.27 10.83
C ARG A 572 5.36 29.58 11.56
N ARG A 573 6.57 29.84 11.09
CA ARG A 573 7.81 29.46 11.79
C ARG A 573 8.87 30.52 11.57
N GLY A 574 9.22 31.25 12.62
CA GLY A 574 10.13 32.40 12.50
C GLY A 574 9.57 33.48 11.54
N GLY A 575 10.28 33.76 10.44
CA GLY A 575 9.85 34.74 9.43
C GLY A 575 9.00 34.15 8.30
N ASP A 576 8.91 32.85 8.18
CA ASP A 576 8.21 32.13 7.09
C ASP A 576 6.77 31.82 7.47
N SER A 577 5.84 31.93 6.51
CA SER A 577 4.47 31.48 6.68
C SER A 577 4.01 30.67 5.46
N PHE A 578 3.11 29.71 5.68
CA PHE A 578 2.49 28.93 4.61
C PHE A 578 1.06 28.53 5.00
N GLU A 579 0.28 28.18 4.03
CA GLU A 579 -1.07 27.66 4.22
C GLU A 579 -1.05 26.14 4.29
N ALA A 580 -1.82 25.57 5.22
CA ALA A 580 -2.04 24.14 5.34
C ALA A 580 -3.55 23.87 5.30
N GLN A 581 -3.96 22.91 4.48
CA GLN A 581 -5.35 22.59 4.21
C GLN A 581 -5.61 21.09 4.34
N PRO A 582 -5.54 20.51 5.56
CA PRO A 582 -5.95 19.13 5.74
C PRO A 582 -7.45 18.97 5.45
N LEU A 583 -7.80 17.85 4.80
CA LEU A 583 -9.18 17.53 4.42
C LEU A 583 -9.88 16.76 5.54
N LEU A 584 -11.07 17.22 5.92
CA LEU A 584 -11.95 16.51 6.86
C LEU A 584 -13.40 16.68 6.41
N TYR A 585 -13.99 15.61 5.86
CA TYR A 585 -15.35 15.68 5.33
C TYR A 585 -16.08 14.35 5.48
N PHE A 586 -17.40 14.40 5.62
CA PHE A 586 -18.24 13.21 5.60
C PHE A 586 -18.46 12.74 4.17
N ASN A 587 -18.18 11.45 3.89
CA ASN A 587 -18.48 10.84 2.61
C ASN A 587 -19.78 10.02 2.71
N PRO A 588 -20.89 10.48 2.09
CA PRO A 588 -22.19 9.79 2.18
C PRO A 588 -22.16 8.39 1.55
N ARG A 589 -21.33 8.18 0.52
CA ARG A 589 -21.21 6.88 -0.17
C ARG A 589 -20.53 5.82 0.71
N MET A 590 -19.60 6.24 1.56
CA MET A 590 -18.90 5.36 2.49
C MET A 590 -19.56 5.32 3.88
N GLY A 591 -20.45 6.27 4.19
CA GLY A 591 -21.02 6.43 5.53
C GLY A 591 -19.98 6.77 6.61
N ALA A 592 -18.84 7.36 6.23
CA ALA A 592 -17.72 7.60 7.12
C ALA A 592 -17.09 8.99 6.91
N THR A 593 -16.50 9.54 7.97
CA THR A 593 -15.68 10.76 7.88
C THR A 593 -14.30 10.41 7.33
N MET A 594 -13.90 11.13 6.29
CA MET A 594 -12.61 11.00 5.62
C MET A 594 -11.67 12.08 6.12
N ALA A 595 -10.44 11.68 6.42
CA ALA A 595 -9.36 12.56 6.87
C ALA A 595 -8.14 12.39 5.96
N THR A 596 -7.61 13.51 5.43
CA THR A 596 -6.38 13.51 4.65
C THR A 596 -5.44 14.58 5.22
N PRO A 597 -4.19 14.25 5.53
CA PRO A 597 -3.26 15.18 6.14
C PRO A 597 -2.77 16.25 5.17
N SER A 598 -2.35 17.38 5.72
CA SER A 598 -1.52 18.37 5.02
C SER A 598 -0.07 18.20 5.43
N ILE A 599 0.84 18.08 4.46
CA ILE A 599 2.25 17.79 4.69
C ILE A 599 3.10 18.95 4.15
N LYS A 600 3.78 19.66 5.04
CA LYS A 600 4.80 20.63 4.65
C LYS A 600 6.16 19.96 4.56
N SER A 601 6.64 19.83 3.35
CA SER A 601 7.91 19.16 3.07
C SER A 601 9.08 20.15 3.19
N GLU A 602 9.98 19.93 4.14
CA GLU A 602 11.23 20.67 4.32
C GLU A 602 12.44 19.80 3.94
N LEU A 603 13.63 20.37 3.87
CA LEU A 603 14.82 19.65 3.43
C LEU A 603 15.20 18.47 4.35
N LEU A 604 15.13 18.67 5.66
CA LEU A 604 15.57 17.68 6.65
C LEU A 604 14.43 16.95 7.36
N GLN A 605 13.22 17.47 7.27
CA GLN A 605 12.05 16.97 7.97
C GLN A 605 10.78 17.32 7.22
N ASP A 606 9.69 16.65 7.55
CA ASP A 606 8.35 17.05 7.14
C ASP A 606 7.55 17.42 8.40
N LEU A 607 6.76 18.49 8.30
CA LEU A 607 5.69 18.79 9.26
C LEU A 607 4.42 18.10 8.76
N TYR A 608 3.85 17.25 9.60
CA TYR A 608 2.66 16.46 9.32
C TYR A 608 1.50 16.97 10.16
N ILE A 609 0.39 17.35 9.49
CA ILE A 609 -0.80 17.93 10.12
C ILE A 609 -1.99 17.07 9.70
N SER A 610 -2.47 16.20 10.59
CA SER A 610 -3.60 15.31 10.36
C SER A 610 -4.85 15.87 11.03
N PRO A 611 -5.97 16.06 10.30
CA PRO A 611 -7.21 16.52 10.91
C PRO A 611 -7.83 15.39 11.73
N ALA A 612 -8.36 15.72 12.91
CA ALA A 612 -9.04 14.78 13.78
C ALA A 612 -10.54 15.10 13.91
N GLU A 613 -10.88 16.35 14.18
CA GLU A 613 -12.25 16.76 14.41
C GLU A 613 -12.45 18.25 14.06
N TYR A 614 -13.67 18.60 13.69
CA TYR A 614 -14.12 19.97 13.58
C TYR A 614 -15.30 20.19 14.52
N LEU A 615 -15.15 21.18 15.40
CA LEU A 615 -16.17 21.61 16.34
C LEU A 615 -16.75 22.94 15.80
N PRO A 616 -18.01 22.97 15.37
CA PRO A 616 -18.60 24.19 14.85
C PRO A 616 -18.74 25.25 15.95
N SER A 617 -18.86 26.50 15.55
CA SER A 617 -19.14 27.62 16.47
C SER A 617 -20.45 27.40 17.22
N ILE A 618 -20.44 27.70 18.49
CA ILE A 618 -21.65 27.64 19.35
C ILE A 618 -22.10 29.05 19.67
N ASP A 619 -23.18 29.46 19.08
CA ASP A 619 -23.87 30.70 19.44
C ASP A 619 -24.84 30.44 20.61
N HIS A 620 -24.51 30.95 21.78
CA HIS A 620 -25.34 30.76 22.98
C HIS A 620 -26.68 31.53 22.92
N ASN A 621 -26.87 32.37 21.90
CA ASN A 621 -28.18 32.97 21.62
C ASN A 621 -29.14 32.00 20.92
N ILE A 622 -28.66 30.81 20.50
CA ILE A 622 -29.41 29.79 19.76
C ILE A 622 -29.46 28.49 20.56
N ALA A 623 -30.60 27.83 20.55
CA ALA A 623 -30.73 26.48 21.07
C ALA A 623 -31.68 25.64 20.23
N SER A 624 -31.39 24.34 20.11
CA SER A 624 -32.25 23.36 19.46
C SER A 624 -33.18 22.73 20.51
N PHE A 625 -34.46 22.59 20.19
CA PHE A 625 -35.49 22.04 21.05
C PHE A 625 -36.21 20.90 20.37
N GLY A 626 -36.30 19.76 21.02
CA GLY A 626 -37.31 18.76 20.73
C GLY A 626 -38.64 19.13 21.34
N ARG A 627 -39.74 18.47 20.95
CA ARG A 627 -41.04 18.71 21.53
C ARG A 627 -41.01 18.48 23.03
N ASP A 628 -41.60 19.44 23.80
CA ASP A 628 -41.67 19.50 25.26
C ASP A 628 -40.27 19.68 25.93
N ASP A 629 -39.17 19.88 25.16
CA ASP A 629 -37.88 20.24 25.73
C ASP A 629 -37.91 21.65 26.32
N THR A 630 -37.29 21.78 27.49
CA THR A 630 -37.10 23.04 28.18
C THR A 630 -35.63 23.38 28.31
N ARG A 631 -35.20 24.55 27.80
CA ARG A 631 -33.82 25.05 27.90
C ARG A 631 -33.82 26.54 28.20
N SER A 632 -32.70 27.01 28.78
CA SER A 632 -32.50 28.45 29.04
C SER A 632 -31.61 29.09 27.98
N ILE A 633 -32.02 30.25 27.48
CA ILE A 633 -31.19 31.13 26.65
C ILE A 633 -31.09 32.46 27.37
N GLY A 634 -29.96 32.77 27.98
CA GLY A 634 -29.79 33.90 28.87
C GLY A 634 -30.80 33.87 30.06
N PRO A 635 -31.55 34.94 30.30
CA PRO A 635 -32.53 35.03 31.38
C PRO A 635 -33.88 34.35 31.05
N TYR A 636 -34.06 33.78 29.87
CA TYR A 636 -35.30 33.17 29.40
C TYR A 636 -35.24 31.64 29.53
N THR A 637 -36.22 31.06 30.17
CA THR A 637 -36.45 29.60 30.15
C THR A 637 -37.55 29.32 29.12
N ILE A 638 -37.22 28.57 28.09
CA ILE A 638 -38.04 28.36 26.90
C ILE A 638 -38.41 26.88 26.83
N THR A 639 -39.69 26.60 26.64
CA THR A 639 -40.20 25.25 26.38
C THR A 639 -40.82 25.22 24.98
N PHE A 640 -40.43 24.30 24.14
CA PHE A 640 -41.03 24.12 22.82
C PHE A 640 -42.19 23.16 22.87
N LEU A 641 -43.40 23.64 22.60
CA LEU A 641 -44.63 22.89 22.70
C LEU A 641 -44.98 22.14 21.39
N GLY A 642 -44.43 22.59 20.26
CA GLY A 642 -44.70 21.99 18.96
C GLY A 642 -44.75 23.03 17.85
N PHE A 643 -44.86 22.57 16.60
CA PHE A 643 -45.03 23.44 15.44
C PHE A 643 -46.51 23.88 15.26
N ASP A 644 -46.70 25.10 14.74
CA ASP A 644 -47.95 25.61 14.20
C ASP A 644 -47.82 25.70 12.67
N ALA A 645 -48.54 24.88 11.95
CA ALA A 645 -48.57 24.85 10.50
C ALA A 645 -49.94 25.27 9.92
N SER A 646 -50.72 26.07 10.66
CA SER A 646 -52.13 26.38 10.36
C SER A 646 -52.36 27.33 9.17
N GLN A 647 -51.30 27.89 8.55
CA GLN A 647 -51.38 28.91 7.50
C GLN A 647 -50.62 28.58 6.23
N ALA A 648 -50.64 27.34 5.75
CA ALA A 648 -50.09 27.00 4.44
C ALA A 648 -51.09 27.38 3.34
N HIS A 649 -50.82 28.42 2.55
CA HIS A 649 -51.52 28.73 1.33
C HIS A 649 -50.66 28.39 0.10
N GLU A 650 -51.29 28.11 -1.05
CA GLU A 650 -50.62 27.77 -2.31
C GLU A 650 -49.51 28.81 -2.64
N GLY A 651 -48.25 28.37 -2.65
CA GLY A 651 -47.07 29.17 -2.97
C GLY A 651 -46.30 29.81 -1.80
N GLU A 652 -46.88 29.92 -0.61
CA GLU A 652 -46.21 30.41 0.59
C GLU A 652 -46.58 29.51 1.80
N ALA A 653 -45.57 28.97 2.48
CA ALA A 653 -45.78 28.21 3.70
C ALA A 653 -45.24 28.98 4.89
N GLU A 654 -46.02 29.15 5.94
CA GLU A 654 -45.63 29.72 7.20
C GLU A 654 -45.54 28.59 8.26
N VAL A 655 -44.39 28.51 8.92
CA VAL A 655 -44.18 27.53 10.00
C VAL A 655 -43.88 28.30 11.28
N GLY A 656 -44.67 28.08 12.29
CA GLY A 656 -44.50 28.68 13.62
C GLY A 656 -43.97 27.68 14.64
N ALA A 657 -43.18 28.13 15.61
CA ALA A 657 -42.85 27.37 16.79
C ALA A 657 -43.64 27.87 18.01
N LYS A 658 -44.54 27.03 18.53
CA LYS A 658 -45.27 27.34 19.78
C LYS A 658 -44.32 27.21 20.98
N LEU A 659 -44.04 28.32 21.61
CA LEU A 659 -43.07 28.41 22.72
C LEU A 659 -43.82 28.89 23.99
N LYS A 660 -43.50 28.27 25.09
CA LYS A 660 -43.78 28.77 26.45
C LYS A 660 -42.50 29.38 26.98
N VAL A 661 -42.47 30.66 27.25
CA VAL A 661 -41.32 31.41 27.75
C VAL A 661 -41.58 31.91 29.15
N VAL A 662 -40.64 31.64 30.06
CA VAL A 662 -40.68 32.14 31.44
C VAL A 662 -39.54 33.17 31.58
N TYR A 663 -39.90 34.38 32.04
CA TYR A 663 -38.97 35.48 32.32
C TYR A 663 -39.32 36.11 33.69
N GLN A 664 -38.39 36.17 34.60
CA GLN A 664 -38.60 36.67 35.97
C GLN A 664 -39.84 36.11 36.67
N GLY A 665 -40.15 34.84 36.46
CA GLY A 665 -41.30 34.15 37.05
C GLY A 665 -42.61 34.37 36.32
N GLN A 666 -42.66 35.22 35.28
CA GLN A 666 -43.87 35.39 34.44
C GLN A 666 -43.79 34.49 33.21
N GLU A 667 -44.90 33.81 32.95
CA GLU A 667 -45.06 32.89 31.83
C GLU A 667 -45.79 33.60 30.68
N THR A 668 -45.26 33.46 29.45
CA THR A 668 -45.86 33.99 28.21
C THR A 668 -45.78 32.94 27.14
N GLN A 669 -46.82 32.78 26.34
CA GLN A 669 -46.82 31.93 25.15
C GLN A 669 -46.58 32.80 23.92
N LEU A 670 -45.60 32.37 23.06
CA LEU A 670 -45.20 33.07 21.85
C LEU A 670 -45.13 32.09 20.70
N THR A 671 -45.34 32.59 19.49
CA THR A 671 -45.22 31.77 18.27
C THR A 671 -44.42 32.53 17.23
N PRO A 672 -43.07 32.54 17.32
CA PRO A 672 -42.23 33.05 16.21
C PRO A 672 -42.44 32.16 14.98
N MET A 673 -42.42 32.78 13.79
CA MET A 673 -42.72 32.10 12.52
C MET A 673 -41.58 32.30 11.52
N ILE A 674 -41.46 31.35 10.59
CA ILE A 674 -40.68 31.47 9.34
C ILE A 674 -41.67 31.42 8.18
N LYS A 675 -41.55 32.37 7.27
CA LYS A 675 -42.23 32.39 5.99
C LYS A 675 -41.33 31.83 4.90
N LEU A 676 -41.80 30.78 4.22
CA LEU A 676 -41.12 30.13 3.11
C LEU A 676 -41.68 30.66 1.80
N LYS A 677 -40.83 31.21 0.95
CA LYS A 677 -41.19 31.67 -0.41
C LYS A 677 -40.77 30.62 -1.41
N ALA A 678 -41.72 29.85 -1.93
CA ALA A 678 -41.45 28.72 -2.82
C ALA A 678 -40.85 29.14 -4.18
N ASP A 679 -41.09 30.38 -4.64
CA ASP A 679 -40.66 30.86 -5.96
C ASP A 679 -39.39 31.76 -5.92
N GLU A 680 -38.69 31.87 -4.78
CA GLU A 680 -37.47 32.66 -4.65
C GLU A 680 -36.27 31.83 -5.11
N PRO A 681 -35.59 32.24 -6.20
CA PRO A 681 -34.44 31.47 -6.74
C PRO A 681 -33.17 31.59 -5.87
N ASP A 682 -33.10 32.55 -4.97
CA ASP A 682 -32.01 32.74 -4.02
C ASP A 682 -32.33 32.01 -2.69
N PRO A 683 -31.66 30.92 -2.36
CA PRO A 683 -31.92 30.18 -1.11
C PRO A 683 -31.80 31.03 0.16
N ALA A 684 -30.94 32.08 0.13
CA ALA A 684 -30.76 32.97 1.27
C ALA A 684 -31.97 33.93 1.49
N LYS A 685 -32.82 34.11 0.50
CA LYS A 685 -34.02 34.96 0.54
C LYS A 685 -35.32 34.16 0.57
N ALA A 686 -35.18 32.85 0.44
CA ALA A 686 -36.34 31.93 0.49
C ALA A 686 -36.99 31.87 1.87
N PHE A 687 -36.28 32.29 2.92
CA PHE A 687 -36.70 32.28 4.30
C PHE A 687 -36.82 33.70 4.82
N GLN A 688 -37.97 34.04 5.40
CA GLN A 688 -38.17 35.32 6.06
C GLN A 688 -38.58 35.07 7.52
N ASP A 689 -37.75 35.54 8.46
CA ASP A 689 -38.03 35.42 9.88
C ASP A 689 -39.10 36.41 10.30
N LEU A 690 -40.09 35.95 11.06
CA LEU A 690 -41.11 36.74 11.72
C LEU A 690 -40.95 36.54 13.23
N PRO A 691 -40.08 37.33 13.88
CA PRO A 691 -39.78 37.19 15.29
C PRO A 691 -40.94 37.65 16.18
N ALA A 692 -41.09 37.03 17.33
CA ALA A 692 -42.01 37.50 18.37
C ALA A 692 -41.28 38.36 19.42
N ALA A 693 -41.97 39.32 20.00
CA ALA A 693 -41.41 40.18 21.06
C ALA A 693 -41.38 39.42 22.38
N LEU A 694 -40.25 39.52 23.10
CA LEU A 694 -40.04 38.97 24.42
C LEU A 694 -40.26 40.03 25.51
N PRO A 695 -40.73 39.63 26.71
CA PRO A 695 -40.69 40.50 27.87
C PRO A 695 -39.23 40.89 28.14
N GLY A 696 -38.94 42.24 28.27
CA GLY A 696 -37.57 42.73 28.42
C GLY A 696 -36.98 43.39 27.18
N GLY A 697 -37.73 43.50 26.05
CA GLY A 697 -37.36 44.27 24.88
C GLY A 697 -36.53 43.53 23.81
N GLN A 698 -36.22 42.23 24.02
CA GLN A 698 -35.60 41.33 23.07
C GLN A 698 -36.65 40.71 22.14
N THR A 699 -36.17 40.00 21.10
CA THR A 699 -37.07 39.21 20.22
C THR A 699 -36.61 37.77 20.15
N ILE A 700 -37.56 36.85 19.92
CA ILE A 700 -37.36 35.45 19.72
C ILE A 700 -37.77 35.05 18.31
N ALA A 701 -36.91 34.34 17.62
CA ALA A 701 -37.14 33.89 16.24
C ALA A 701 -37.04 32.36 16.15
N LEU A 702 -37.78 31.77 15.24
CA LEU A 702 -37.53 30.43 14.76
C LEU A 702 -36.42 30.52 13.67
N ASP A 703 -35.21 30.14 13.98
CA ASP A 703 -34.05 30.28 13.11
C ASP A 703 -34.01 29.18 12.03
N ASN A 704 -34.44 27.98 12.41
CA ASN A 704 -34.55 26.83 11.49
C ASN A 704 -35.44 25.75 12.13
N PHE A 705 -35.81 24.72 11.36
CA PHE A 705 -36.53 23.56 11.88
C PHE A 705 -36.19 22.28 11.11
N ASP A 706 -36.18 21.15 11.81
CA ASP A 706 -36.05 19.81 11.23
C ASP A 706 -37.40 19.05 11.36
N PRO A 707 -38.17 18.93 10.28
CA PRO A 707 -39.46 18.27 10.31
C PRO A 707 -39.36 16.77 10.58
N VAL A 708 -38.24 16.12 10.19
CA VAL A 708 -38.04 14.68 10.36
C VAL A 708 -37.76 14.35 11.82
N ARG A 709 -36.85 15.11 12.44
CA ARG A 709 -36.49 14.97 13.85
C ARG A 709 -37.47 15.71 14.79
N ARG A 710 -38.41 16.51 14.25
CA ARG A 710 -39.34 17.35 14.97
C ARG A 710 -38.63 18.33 15.93
N GLN A 711 -37.54 18.93 15.46
CA GLN A 711 -36.73 19.86 16.22
C GLN A 711 -36.90 21.29 15.70
N ALA A 712 -37.00 22.25 16.62
CA ALA A 712 -36.99 23.67 16.33
C ALA A 712 -35.67 24.30 16.79
N ILE A 713 -35.02 25.10 15.96
CA ILE A 713 -33.87 25.92 16.32
C ILE A 713 -34.37 27.33 16.61
N ILE A 714 -34.21 27.75 17.85
CA ILE A 714 -34.73 29.02 18.36
C ILE A 714 -33.56 29.94 18.65
N ARG A 715 -33.65 31.19 18.16
CA ARG A 715 -32.72 32.30 18.41
C ARG A 715 -33.38 33.39 19.26
N VAL A 716 -32.66 33.86 20.26
CA VAL A 716 -33.06 35.08 21.01
C VAL A 716 -32.14 36.24 20.60
N ASN A 717 -32.69 37.25 19.97
CA ASN A 717 -31.93 38.40 19.49
C ASN A 717 -31.83 39.48 20.57
N GLY A 718 -30.68 40.16 20.62
CA GLY A 718 -30.46 41.31 21.51
C GLY A 718 -29.91 40.95 22.89
N LEU A 719 -29.57 39.68 23.15
CA LEU A 719 -28.93 39.28 24.44
C LEU A 719 -27.41 39.46 24.46
N ASN A 720 -26.77 39.49 23.27
CA ASN A 720 -25.31 39.58 23.15
C ASN A 720 -24.59 38.52 24.01
N LEU A 721 -25.10 37.29 24.05
CA LEU A 721 -24.41 36.19 24.67
C LEU A 721 -23.15 35.82 23.88
N PRO A 722 -22.13 35.25 24.52
CA PRO A 722 -20.89 34.87 23.85
C PRO A 722 -21.14 33.88 22.71
N VAL A 723 -20.35 33.98 21.68
CA VAL A 723 -20.26 32.96 20.62
C VAL A 723 -18.92 32.28 20.81
N ASP A 724 -18.93 30.99 21.10
CA ASP A 724 -17.70 30.22 21.11
C ASP A 724 -17.25 30.03 19.67
N PRO A 725 -16.01 30.39 19.33
CA PRO A 725 -15.50 30.24 17.99
C PRO A 725 -15.48 28.77 17.58
N ALA A 726 -15.56 28.52 16.27
CA ALA A 726 -15.32 27.18 15.74
C ALA A 726 -13.91 26.73 16.10
N LYS A 727 -13.71 25.42 16.27
CA LYS A 727 -12.42 24.86 16.65
C LYS A 727 -12.04 23.72 15.70
N ALA A 728 -10.80 23.73 15.25
CA ALA A 728 -10.21 22.62 14.56
C ALA A 728 -9.33 21.80 15.51
N VAL A 729 -9.54 20.49 15.54
CA VAL A 729 -8.68 19.55 16.28
C VAL A 729 -7.78 18.87 15.27
N VAL A 730 -6.47 19.05 15.43
CA VAL A 730 -5.48 18.44 14.53
C VAL A 730 -4.38 17.75 15.32
N THR A 731 -3.85 16.67 14.77
CA THR A 731 -2.66 15.99 15.27
C THR A 731 -1.46 16.49 14.49
N VAL A 732 -0.46 17.00 15.18
CA VAL A 732 0.76 17.56 14.61
C VAL A 732 1.95 16.69 15.01
N SER A 733 2.83 16.38 14.04
CA SER A 733 4.12 15.73 14.30
C SER A 733 5.17 16.14 13.28
N ILE A 734 6.45 16.02 13.68
CA ILE A 734 7.61 16.23 12.81
C ILE A 734 8.22 14.89 12.48
N LYS A 735 8.53 14.65 11.19
CA LYS A 735 9.13 13.43 10.68
C LYS A 735 10.54 13.71 10.13
N PRO A 736 11.60 13.68 10.97
CA PRO A 736 12.98 13.97 10.53
C PRO A 736 13.50 12.87 9.61
N GLY A 737 14.27 13.25 8.59
CA GLY A 737 14.97 12.28 7.73
C GLY A 737 14.08 11.48 6.78
N ILE A 738 12.78 11.76 6.69
CA ILE A 738 11.82 11.05 5.80
C ILE A 738 12.29 11.07 4.34
N LYS A 739 12.93 12.13 3.88
CA LYS A 739 13.50 12.23 2.54
C LYS A 739 14.55 11.17 2.25
N LEU A 740 15.30 10.72 3.28
CA LEU A 740 16.27 9.65 3.12
C LEU A 740 15.58 8.29 2.89
N VAL A 741 14.36 8.10 3.40
CA VAL A 741 13.57 6.90 3.08
C VAL A 741 13.32 6.83 1.58
N TRP A 742 12.76 7.90 1.02
CA TRP A 742 12.44 7.97 -0.41
C TRP A 742 13.68 7.86 -1.29
N LEU A 743 14.71 8.66 -0.97
CA LEU A 743 15.97 8.65 -1.68
C LEU A 743 16.65 7.27 -1.62
N GLY A 744 16.66 6.63 -0.47
CA GLY A 744 17.27 5.32 -0.26
C GLY A 744 16.64 4.24 -1.15
N VAL A 745 15.30 4.20 -1.24
CA VAL A 745 14.61 3.23 -2.11
C VAL A 745 14.86 3.55 -3.59
N ILE A 746 14.80 4.82 -3.99
CA ILE A 746 15.08 5.23 -5.38
C ILE A 746 16.48 4.78 -5.80
N ILE A 747 17.51 5.06 -4.98
CA ILE A 747 18.89 4.62 -5.23
C ILE A 747 18.96 3.09 -5.29
N GLY A 748 18.28 2.40 -4.37
CA GLY A 748 18.22 0.94 -4.30
C GLY A 748 17.64 0.31 -5.56
N VAL A 749 16.48 0.81 -6.00
CA VAL A 749 15.80 0.37 -7.22
C VAL A 749 16.65 0.65 -8.47
N LEU A 750 17.24 1.84 -8.60
CA LEU A 750 18.14 2.18 -9.70
C LEU A 750 19.34 1.23 -9.73
N GLY A 751 19.95 0.92 -8.58
CA GLY A 751 21.01 -0.07 -8.48
C GLY A 751 20.56 -1.45 -8.95
N GLY A 752 19.37 -1.89 -8.56
CA GLY A 752 18.75 -3.14 -9.01
C GLY A 752 18.51 -3.17 -10.52
N LEU A 753 18.00 -2.10 -11.11
CA LEU A 753 17.76 -1.98 -12.56
C LEU A 753 19.08 -1.97 -13.36
N ILE A 754 20.13 -1.32 -12.86
CA ILE A 754 21.48 -1.37 -13.47
C ILE A 754 22.01 -2.82 -13.42
N ALA A 755 21.82 -3.52 -12.31
CA ALA A 755 22.23 -4.93 -12.18
C ALA A 755 21.41 -5.83 -13.12
N LEU A 756 20.10 -5.61 -13.25
CA LEU A 756 19.22 -6.28 -14.20
C LEU A 756 19.72 -6.09 -15.64
N LEU A 757 19.95 -4.83 -16.04
CA LEU A 757 20.43 -4.50 -17.39
C LEU A 757 21.71 -5.22 -17.71
N ARG A 758 22.69 -5.18 -16.81
CA ARG A 758 23.95 -5.92 -16.93
C ARG A 758 23.71 -7.41 -17.17
N ARG A 759 22.89 -8.06 -16.35
CA ARG A 759 22.64 -9.50 -16.45
C ARG A 759 21.85 -9.88 -17.71
N ALA A 760 20.93 -9.04 -18.11
CA ALA A 760 20.19 -9.22 -19.36
C ALA A 760 21.11 -9.16 -20.59
N LEU A 761 22.10 -8.27 -20.60
CA LEU A 761 23.09 -8.15 -21.66
C LEU A 761 24.10 -9.33 -21.62
N GLU A 762 24.57 -9.73 -20.44
CA GLU A 762 25.44 -10.92 -20.29
C GLU A 762 24.78 -12.22 -20.79
N GLY A 763 23.46 -12.33 -20.67
CA GLY A 763 22.67 -13.47 -21.15
C GLY A 763 22.57 -13.57 -22.67
N ARG A 764 22.80 -12.46 -23.40
CA ARG A 764 22.80 -12.41 -24.88
C ARG A 764 24.08 -12.90 -25.52
N ALA A 765 25.23 -12.81 -24.84
CA ALA A 765 26.51 -13.23 -25.38
C ALA A 765 26.56 -14.75 -25.58
N LEU A 766 26.88 -15.21 -26.80
CA LEU A 766 27.00 -16.62 -27.18
C LEU A 766 28.16 -17.31 -26.42
N PRO A 767 28.02 -18.60 -26.01
CA PRO A 767 29.15 -19.39 -25.57
C PRO A 767 30.11 -19.60 -26.77
N GLY A 768 31.24 -18.91 -26.79
CA GLY A 768 32.20 -18.98 -27.87
C GLY A 768 32.78 -17.64 -28.32
N GLU A 769 32.03 -16.54 -28.19
CA GLU A 769 32.57 -15.21 -28.42
C GLU A 769 33.35 -14.70 -27.21
N ARG A 770 34.65 -14.64 -27.34
CA ARG A 770 35.55 -14.05 -26.34
C ARG A 770 35.13 -12.61 -26.08
N ARG A 771 34.84 -12.33 -24.79
CA ARG A 771 34.77 -11.01 -24.14
C ARG A 771 34.50 -9.85 -25.08
N VAL A 772 33.23 -9.60 -25.40
CA VAL A 772 32.84 -8.29 -25.92
C VAL A 772 33.24 -7.26 -24.85
N ARG A 773 34.25 -6.44 -25.12
CA ARG A 773 34.54 -5.23 -24.36
C ARG A 773 33.29 -4.38 -24.50
N LEU A 774 32.54 -4.21 -23.41
CA LEU A 774 31.40 -3.31 -23.38
C LEU A 774 31.85 -1.93 -23.87
N PRO A 775 31.15 -1.30 -24.82
CA PRO A 775 31.54 -0.02 -25.39
C PRO A 775 31.74 1.03 -24.29
N ARG A 776 32.82 1.78 -24.34
CA ARG A 776 33.02 2.97 -23.52
C ARG A 776 32.19 4.11 -24.13
N GLY A 777 31.05 4.46 -23.52
CA GLY A 777 30.25 5.64 -23.90
C GLY A 777 28.86 5.30 -24.49
N LEU A 778 27.95 6.28 -24.40
CA LEU A 778 26.54 6.22 -24.82
C LEU A 778 26.29 5.96 -26.31
N ASN A 779 27.30 6.14 -27.17
CA ASN A 779 27.19 5.94 -28.63
C ASN A 779 27.05 4.45 -29.06
N GLY A 780 27.09 3.50 -28.10
CA GLY A 780 26.91 2.08 -28.36
C GLY A 780 25.44 1.61 -28.28
N LEU A 781 24.56 2.38 -27.67
CA LEU A 781 23.17 1.98 -27.44
C LEU A 781 22.29 2.07 -28.73
N THR A 782 22.59 3.03 -29.62
CA THR A 782 21.82 3.23 -30.85
C THR A 782 22.06 2.17 -31.93
N ARG A 783 23.18 1.43 -31.88
CA ARG A 783 23.48 0.33 -32.84
C ARG A 783 22.84 -1.02 -32.46
N PHE A 784 22.23 -1.14 -31.25
CA PHE A 784 21.65 -2.40 -30.80
C PHE A 784 20.11 -2.47 -30.94
N ILE A 785 19.46 -1.35 -31.32
CA ILE A 785 17.99 -1.26 -31.50
C ILE A 785 17.57 -1.39 -32.98
N GLY A 786 18.48 -1.28 -33.91
CA GLY A 786 18.21 -1.37 -35.35
C GLY A 786 19.04 -2.48 -36.03
N GLY A 787 18.51 -3.67 -36.08
CA GLY A 787 19.08 -4.78 -36.84
C GLY A 787 18.20 -6.03 -36.70
N ASP A 788 17.37 -6.24 -37.74
CA ASP A 788 16.60 -7.40 -38.24
C ASP A 788 16.21 -8.55 -37.28
#